data_43a322245465c7294d9a9a769db521f2
#
_entry.id   43a322245465c7294d9a9a769db521f2
#
_cell.length_a   1.000
_cell.length_b   1.000
_cell.length_c   1.000
_cell.angle_alpha   90.00
_cell.angle_beta   90.00
_cell.angle_gamma   90.00
#
_symmetry.space_group_name_H-M   'P 1'
#
loop_
_entity.id
_entity.type
_entity.pdbx_description
1 polymer ?
#
loop_
_entity_poly.entity_id
_entity_poly.type
_entity_poly.pdbx_seq_one_letter_code
_entity_poly.pdbx_strand_id
1 'polypeptide(L)'
;MRKFTISITLLFLFFTLPHFAVGQEVLTGLKQNSQLVKKSKIVNKKDNIVYEAVKLPFVEDFSTSIGYPNPELFMDKQGFVNNSYPLNPPTLGVVTLDALDAFGKVYTHASSESFTADTLTSRPIRLDSLFYPTKRVIRVQDSIYFSFYYQPGGGTFPDGDNFYEWERIGDQPETEDSLVLEFGYETGDTIFLNQFTYGDYILDTAYAPGDTIINPFMPNSFYIVENYLDSGYVIQLPMDSIFGPEAIWNHVWSTPGVSLDSWLAEDSLRYFKQVLIPITDYQYLRNNFQFRFRNYASLEDNGVIGWASNVDQWHIDYIQLNVNRTCTDSFPNDVAFVMPSQSMLKKYQAMPWSQFEQSELATHFENKLSNLSNAIKNTNYTYSVYKNGNISVENYTSNNENANPYYPNGLHRYAAHSSPAINFNLPMDVADSAVFTITHIFQEEGAGDSRKQNDTSVFVQKFYNYYAYDDGVAENGYSILSNYPNPEIALAVRFTLNNPDTLRAVRMWFNHVLNEGNEAPFTLTVWNDNQNKPGTVLYSQPAQLPAHEDEFLDFVTYYLEEPIAITGSFYVGFQQNHNIQLNIGFDCNNDGRQHFMYKTTNTWKEPFLKGTPMIRPVIGKYFAPDNVAIAKYEKINFTLYPNPTTNFVNLRVENDNFSFSDINYRLFDVFGKLIKTEKIADIDTKIDLSPLPAGFYFIQLSQSQQIITTAKIIKQ
;
A
#
# COMPACT_ATOMS: atom_id res chain seq x y z
N MET A 1 -18.62 -5.24 -85.75
CA MET A 1 -18.17 -4.62 -84.51
C MET A 1 -18.36 -5.62 -83.32
N ARG A 2 -17.27 -6.32 -82.95
CA ARG A 2 -17.27 -7.28 -81.83
C ARG A 2 -16.75 -6.56 -80.59
N LYS A 3 -17.59 -6.47 -79.56
CA LYS A 3 -17.18 -5.96 -78.24
C LYS A 3 -16.44 -7.06 -77.47
N PHE A 4 -15.17 -6.81 -77.15
CA PHE A 4 -14.42 -7.64 -76.22
C PHE A 4 -14.77 -7.19 -74.79
N THR A 5 -15.31 -8.12 -74.01
CA THR A 5 -15.49 -7.94 -72.57
C THR A 5 -14.29 -8.56 -71.87
N ILE A 6 -13.47 -7.76 -71.20
CA ILE A 6 -12.36 -8.22 -70.36
C ILE A 6 -12.93 -8.43 -68.97
N SER A 7 -13.04 -9.70 -68.52
CA SER A 7 -13.29 -10.05 -67.13
C SER A 7 -12.00 -9.97 -66.33
N ILE A 8 -11.92 -9.01 -65.43
CA ILE A 8 -10.84 -8.93 -64.44
C ILE A 8 -11.25 -9.80 -63.23
N THR A 9 -10.65 -10.98 -63.13
CA THR A 9 -10.74 -11.83 -61.95
C THR A 9 -9.75 -11.31 -60.92
N LEU A 10 -10.28 -10.64 -59.86
CA LEU A 10 -9.48 -10.21 -58.75
C LEU A 10 -9.14 -11.45 -57.89
N LEU A 11 -7.89 -11.90 -57.98
CA LEU A 11 -7.35 -12.95 -57.14
C LEU A 11 -7.00 -12.32 -55.76
N PHE A 12 -7.89 -12.51 -54.77
CA PHE A 12 -7.54 -12.20 -53.39
C PHE A 12 -6.51 -13.23 -52.89
N LEU A 13 -5.24 -12.88 -52.92
CA LEU A 13 -4.23 -13.58 -52.17
C LEU A 13 -4.41 -13.20 -50.70
N PHE A 14 -5.02 -14.06 -49.94
CA PHE A 14 -4.91 -14.03 -48.48
C PHE A 14 -3.44 -14.35 -48.15
N PHE A 15 -2.63 -13.33 -47.88
CA PHE A 15 -1.40 -13.49 -47.15
C PHE A 15 -1.81 -13.81 -45.73
N THR A 16 -1.88 -15.10 -45.39
CA THR A 16 -1.75 -15.54 -44.00
C THR A 16 -0.32 -15.24 -43.59
N LEU A 17 -0.11 -14.03 -43.05
CA LEU A 17 1.09 -13.77 -42.29
C LEU A 17 1.10 -14.82 -41.17
N PRO A 18 2.17 -15.60 -41.04
CA PRO A 18 2.29 -16.44 -39.86
C PRO A 18 2.29 -15.49 -38.67
N HIS A 19 1.27 -15.57 -37.83
CA HIS A 19 1.35 -14.98 -36.51
C HIS A 19 2.48 -15.73 -35.82
N PHE A 20 3.66 -15.14 -35.81
CA PHE A 20 4.73 -15.61 -34.96
C PHE A 20 4.20 -15.48 -33.52
N ALA A 21 3.95 -16.60 -32.92
CA ALA A 21 3.68 -16.70 -31.50
C ALA A 21 4.91 -16.17 -30.76
N VAL A 22 4.89 -14.89 -30.41
CA VAL A 22 5.95 -14.25 -29.64
C VAL A 22 5.55 -14.42 -28.17
N GLY A 23 6.44 -15.01 -27.37
CA GLY A 23 6.24 -15.01 -25.93
C GLY A 23 6.28 -13.57 -25.42
N GLN A 24 5.32 -13.22 -24.58
CA GLN A 24 5.02 -11.86 -24.17
C GLN A 24 5.03 -11.74 -22.64
N GLU A 25 5.52 -10.60 -22.17
CA GLU A 25 5.34 -10.18 -20.78
C GLU A 25 3.89 -9.71 -20.56
N VAL A 26 3.34 -9.99 -19.39
CA VAL A 26 1.96 -9.61 -19.01
C VAL A 26 1.95 -9.10 -17.58
N LEU A 27 1.30 -7.97 -17.36
CA LEU A 27 0.93 -7.49 -16.04
C LEU A 27 -0.51 -7.93 -15.72
N THR A 28 -0.75 -8.15 -14.44
CA THR A 28 -2.07 -8.50 -13.90
C THR A 28 -2.38 -7.63 -12.70
N GLY A 29 -3.64 -7.45 -12.37
CA GLY A 29 -4.02 -6.91 -11.08
C GLY A 29 -3.63 -7.83 -9.92
N LEU A 30 -3.74 -7.35 -8.71
CA LEU A 30 -3.46 -8.11 -7.49
C LEU A 30 -4.71 -8.80 -6.97
N LYS A 31 -4.60 -10.09 -6.64
CA LYS A 31 -5.68 -10.87 -6.01
C LYS A 31 -6.08 -10.31 -4.64
N GLN A 32 -5.10 -9.82 -3.91
CA GLN A 32 -5.26 -9.33 -2.55
C GLN A 32 -4.25 -8.23 -2.23
N ASN A 33 -4.66 -7.27 -1.42
CA ASN A 33 -3.76 -6.25 -0.89
C ASN A 33 -3.10 -6.75 0.41
N SER A 34 -1.84 -7.15 0.33
CA SER A 34 -1.09 -7.70 1.48
C SER A 34 -0.96 -6.70 2.65
N GLN A 35 -0.92 -5.41 2.39
CA GLN A 35 -0.84 -4.38 3.43
C GLN A 35 -2.15 -4.29 4.22
N LEU A 36 -3.31 -4.34 3.55
CA LEU A 36 -4.62 -4.35 4.20
C LEU A 36 -4.88 -5.66 4.95
N VAL A 37 -4.51 -6.81 4.37
CA VAL A 37 -4.60 -8.11 5.05
C VAL A 37 -3.82 -8.10 6.36
N LYS A 38 -2.59 -7.60 6.37
CA LYS A 38 -1.78 -7.45 7.59
C LYS A 38 -2.45 -6.54 8.61
N LYS A 39 -2.94 -5.39 8.17
CA LYS A 39 -3.54 -4.38 9.04
C LYS A 39 -4.88 -4.81 9.64
N SER A 40 -5.72 -5.48 8.87
CA SER A 40 -7.03 -5.95 9.32
C SER A 40 -6.94 -6.96 10.47
N LYS A 41 -5.92 -7.82 10.46
CA LYS A 41 -5.66 -8.80 11.53
C LYS A 41 -5.17 -8.17 12.83
N ILE A 42 -4.48 -7.03 12.75
CA ILE A 42 -3.97 -6.30 13.93
C ILE A 42 -5.08 -5.51 14.63
N VAL A 43 -6.09 -5.04 13.89
CA VAL A 43 -7.15 -4.11 14.39
C VAL A 43 -8.33 -4.83 15.05
N ASN A 44 -8.29 -6.12 15.31
CA ASN A 44 -9.40 -6.93 15.87
C ASN A 44 -9.83 -6.59 17.30
N LYS A 45 -9.52 -5.42 17.86
CA LYS A 45 -10.18 -4.88 19.07
C LYS A 45 -11.24 -3.87 18.67
N LYS A 46 -12.52 -4.22 18.86
CA LYS A 46 -13.63 -3.26 18.90
C LYS A 46 -13.43 -2.36 20.11
N ASP A 47 -12.71 -1.29 19.96
CA ASP A 47 -12.87 -0.15 20.84
C ASP A 47 -14.15 0.57 20.39
N ASN A 48 -15.19 0.59 21.24
CA ASN A 48 -16.39 1.39 21.05
C ASN A 48 -16.01 2.89 21.23
N ILE A 49 -15.21 3.42 20.32
CA ILE A 49 -14.85 4.83 20.33
C ILE A 49 -16.03 5.59 19.73
N VAL A 50 -16.67 6.41 20.53
CA VAL A 50 -17.70 7.37 20.07
C VAL A 50 -16.94 8.58 19.52
N TYR A 51 -17.00 8.78 18.22
CA TYR A 51 -16.39 9.96 17.56
C TYR A 51 -17.39 11.12 17.55
N GLU A 52 -16.92 12.32 17.92
CA GLU A 52 -17.70 13.55 17.75
C GLU A 52 -17.78 13.94 16.27
N ALA A 53 -18.85 14.70 15.92
CA ALA A 53 -18.97 15.28 14.58
C ALA A 53 -17.81 16.26 14.30
N VAL A 54 -17.24 16.15 13.12
CA VAL A 54 -16.08 16.94 12.68
C VAL A 54 -16.48 18.40 12.53
N LYS A 55 -15.61 19.33 12.93
CA LYS A 55 -15.80 20.77 12.80
C LYS A 55 -15.00 21.31 11.62
N LEU A 56 -15.50 22.40 11.00
CA LEU A 56 -14.74 23.09 9.95
C LEU A 56 -13.51 23.81 10.50
N PRO A 57 -12.41 23.89 9.73
CA PRO A 57 -12.23 23.34 8.39
C PRO A 57 -12.07 21.80 8.42
N PHE A 58 -12.67 21.10 7.43
CA PHE A 58 -12.32 19.72 7.14
C PHE A 58 -11.21 19.74 6.08
N VAL A 59 -10.08 19.15 6.39
CA VAL A 59 -8.95 19.02 5.45
C VAL A 59 -8.29 17.67 5.65
N GLU A 60 -8.12 16.89 4.58
CA GLU A 60 -7.40 15.62 4.59
C GLU A 60 -6.58 15.46 3.31
N ASP A 61 -5.29 15.22 3.48
CA ASP A 61 -4.30 14.99 2.43
C ASP A 61 -3.67 13.58 2.53
N PHE A 62 -4.21 12.74 3.39
CA PHE A 62 -3.79 11.36 3.64
C PHE A 62 -2.31 11.16 4.04
N SER A 63 -1.54 12.23 4.20
CA SER A 63 -0.09 12.18 4.52
C SER A 63 0.25 11.49 5.84
N THR A 64 -0.70 11.47 6.78
CA THR A 64 -0.52 10.88 8.12
C THR A 64 -1.04 9.45 8.26
N SER A 65 -1.61 8.91 7.20
CA SER A 65 -2.26 7.59 7.20
C SER A 65 -1.59 6.66 6.20
N ILE A 66 -1.56 5.37 6.50
CA ILE A 66 -1.15 4.31 5.57
C ILE A 66 -2.11 3.14 5.71
N GLY A 67 -2.57 2.59 4.61
CA GLY A 67 -3.51 1.48 4.55
C GLY A 67 -4.95 1.91 4.72
N TYR A 68 -5.37 2.43 5.87
CA TYR A 68 -6.73 2.88 6.09
C TYR A 68 -6.83 4.41 6.21
N PRO A 69 -7.95 5.02 5.75
CA PRO A 69 -8.25 6.41 6.01
C PRO A 69 -8.31 6.70 7.52
N ASN A 70 -8.06 7.96 7.90
CA ASN A 70 -8.09 8.39 9.29
C ASN A 70 -9.49 8.16 9.90
N PRO A 71 -9.62 7.30 10.94
CA PRO A 71 -10.93 6.97 11.53
C PRO A 71 -11.58 8.13 12.29
N GLU A 72 -10.88 9.22 12.56
CA GLU A 72 -11.45 10.44 13.12
C GLU A 72 -12.21 11.26 12.06
N LEU A 73 -11.89 11.06 10.78
CA LEU A 73 -12.48 11.79 9.65
C LEU A 73 -13.40 10.92 8.79
N PHE A 74 -13.15 9.60 8.72
CA PHE A 74 -13.89 8.67 7.86
C PHE A 74 -14.53 7.53 8.65
N MET A 75 -15.64 7.00 8.15
CA MET A 75 -16.44 5.95 8.79
C MET A 75 -16.04 4.55 8.30
N ASP A 76 -15.76 4.43 7.01
CA ASP A 76 -15.42 3.18 6.32
C ASP A 76 -13.91 2.98 6.16
N LYS A 77 -13.54 1.79 5.67
CA LYS A 77 -12.17 1.35 5.51
C LYS A 77 -11.92 0.73 4.13
N GLN A 78 -12.79 1.03 3.16
CA GLN A 78 -12.68 0.42 1.83
C GLN A 78 -11.65 1.14 0.98
N GLY A 79 -11.45 2.46 1.17
CA GLY A 79 -10.37 3.18 0.52
C GLY A 79 -8.99 2.77 1.05
N PHE A 80 -8.05 2.50 0.16
CA PHE A 80 -6.67 2.14 0.46
C PHE A 80 -5.76 3.37 0.45
N VAL A 81 -5.24 3.78 1.60
CA VAL A 81 -4.28 4.90 1.68
C VAL A 81 -2.87 4.40 1.42
N ASN A 82 -2.24 4.94 0.37
CA ASN A 82 -0.93 4.52 -0.10
C ASN A 82 -0.13 5.65 -0.77
N ASN A 83 1.13 5.34 -1.12
CA ASN A 83 2.04 6.21 -1.84
C ASN A 83 2.59 5.55 -3.12
N SER A 84 2.09 4.38 -3.49
CA SER A 84 2.70 3.55 -4.53
C SER A 84 1.88 3.51 -5.83
N TYR A 85 0.56 3.64 -5.76
CA TYR A 85 -0.31 3.60 -6.94
C TYR A 85 -0.44 4.93 -7.70
N PRO A 86 -0.56 6.10 -7.03
CA PRO A 86 -0.79 7.35 -7.74
C PRO A 86 0.46 7.82 -8.48
N LEU A 87 0.27 8.42 -9.65
CA LEU A 87 1.35 9.00 -10.44
C LEU A 87 1.43 10.52 -10.17
N ASN A 88 2.55 10.95 -9.58
CA ASN A 88 2.84 12.36 -9.26
C ASN A 88 1.66 13.09 -8.55
N PRO A 89 1.22 12.64 -7.39
CA PRO A 89 0.12 13.26 -6.65
C PRO A 89 0.47 14.68 -6.18
N PRO A 90 -0.53 15.49 -5.79
CA PRO A 90 -0.28 16.82 -5.22
C PRO A 90 0.51 16.80 -3.93
N THR A 91 0.25 15.82 -3.05
CA THR A 91 0.91 15.63 -1.76
C THR A 91 1.25 14.17 -1.51
N LEU A 92 2.08 13.92 -0.50
CA LEU A 92 2.40 12.58 -0.01
C LEU A 92 1.14 11.95 0.61
N GLY A 93 0.76 10.79 0.12
CA GLY A 93 -0.42 10.07 0.60
C GLY A 93 -1.65 10.33 -0.27
N VAL A 94 -2.27 9.24 -0.71
CA VAL A 94 -3.47 9.27 -1.55
C VAL A 94 -4.39 8.15 -1.12
N VAL A 95 -5.70 8.36 -1.14
CA VAL A 95 -6.63 7.24 -1.02
C VAL A 95 -6.98 6.71 -2.41
N THR A 96 -6.81 5.41 -2.58
CA THR A 96 -7.16 4.67 -3.80
C THR A 96 -8.42 3.85 -3.54
N LEU A 97 -9.39 3.95 -4.43
CA LEU A 97 -10.52 3.02 -4.57
C LEU A 97 -10.09 2.01 -5.64
N ASP A 98 -9.96 0.72 -5.30
CA ASP A 98 -9.31 -0.30 -6.12
C ASP A 98 -10.12 -1.60 -6.27
N ALA A 99 -11.42 -1.53 -5.93
CA ALA A 99 -12.36 -2.65 -5.95
C ALA A 99 -11.96 -3.84 -5.05
N LEU A 100 -11.19 -3.58 -3.99
CA LEU A 100 -10.95 -4.52 -2.91
C LEU A 100 -11.64 -4.07 -1.63
N ASP A 101 -12.18 -5.03 -0.88
CA ASP A 101 -12.87 -4.75 0.37
C ASP A 101 -11.92 -4.25 1.49
N ALA A 102 -12.47 -3.89 2.64
CA ALA A 102 -11.71 -3.42 3.79
C ALA A 102 -10.68 -4.44 4.36
N PHE A 103 -10.72 -5.67 3.90
CA PHE A 103 -9.76 -6.73 4.25
C PHE A 103 -8.72 -6.97 3.16
N GLY A 104 -8.75 -6.15 2.09
CA GLY A 104 -7.87 -6.28 0.93
C GLY A 104 -8.22 -7.45 0.01
N LYS A 105 -9.49 -7.86 -0.08
CA LYS A 105 -9.96 -8.97 -0.89
C LYS A 105 -10.96 -8.50 -1.94
N VAL A 106 -10.99 -9.16 -3.07
CA VAL A 106 -12.02 -8.94 -4.10
C VAL A 106 -13.41 -9.14 -3.51
N TYR A 107 -14.34 -8.25 -3.83
CA TYR A 107 -15.74 -8.36 -3.39
C TYR A 107 -16.40 -9.64 -3.85
N THR A 108 -17.23 -10.25 -3.01
CA THR A 108 -17.94 -11.50 -3.35
C THR A 108 -18.98 -11.30 -4.46
N HIS A 109 -19.42 -10.07 -4.70
CA HIS A 109 -20.37 -9.69 -5.75
C HIS A 109 -19.70 -9.08 -6.98
N ALA A 110 -18.37 -9.05 -7.03
CA ALA A 110 -17.63 -8.56 -8.18
C ALA A 110 -17.93 -9.39 -9.43
N SER A 111 -18.12 -8.72 -10.56
CA SER A 111 -18.49 -9.32 -11.84
C SER A 111 -17.86 -8.52 -12.99
N SER A 112 -17.95 -9.06 -14.21
CA SER A 112 -17.60 -8.33 -15.44
C SER A 112 -18.65 -7.30 -15.89
N GLU A 113 -19.79 -7.24 -15.22
CA GLU A 113 -20.74 -6.13 -15.33
C GLU A 113 -20.39 -5.10 -14.27
N SER A 114 -20.59 -3.81 -14.54
CA SER A 114 -20.30 -2.74 -13.59
C SER A 114 -21.03 -2.94 -12.26
N PHE A 115 -20.30 -2.99 -11.17
CA PHE A 115 -20.83 -3.18 -9.81
C PHE A 115 -20.37 -2.05 -8.87
N THR A 116 -21.12 -1.84 -7.79
CA THR A 116 -20.71 -0.87 -6.75
C THR A 116 -19.56 -1.48 -5.93
N ALA A 117 -18.40 -0.82 -5.93
CA ALA A 117 -17.20 -1.31 -5.26
C ALA A 117 -16.96 -0.51 -3.94
N ASP A 118 -15.92 0.31 -3.90
CA ASP A 118 -15.47 0.96 -2.69
C ASP A 118 -16.27 2.20 -2.32
N THR A 119 -16.24 2.54 -1.04
CA THR A 119 -16.73 3.82 -0.52
C THR A 119 -15.70 4.50 0.39
N LEU A 120 -15.70 5.83 0.33
CA LEU A 120 -14.99 6.70 1.26
C LEU A 120 -15.99 7.71 1.84
N THR A 121 -16.55 7.37 2.99
CA THR A 121 -17.61 8.15 3.65
C THR A 121 -17.05 8.95 4.82
N SER A 122 -17.25 10.25 4.81
CA SER A 122 -16.84 11.11 5.92
C SER A 122 -17.63 10.82 7.19
N ARG A 123 -17.03 11.10 8.35
CA ARG A 123 -17.77 11.27 9.60
C ARG A 123 -18.77 12.41 9.45
N PRO A 124 -19.83 12.45 10.28
CA PRO A 124 -20.71 13.61 10.36
C PRO A 124 -19.93 14.90 10.56
N ILE A 125 -20.23 15.92 9.76
CA ILE A 125 -19.56 17.23 9.76
C ILE A 125 -20.56 18.31 10.20
N ARG A 126 -20.11 19.20 11.08
CA ARG A 126 -20.91 20.31 11.60
C ARG A 126 -20.97 21.45 10.57
N LEU A 127 -21.93 21.37 9.63
CA LEU A 127 -22.25 22.48 8.71
C LEU A 127 -23.37 23.38 9.23
N ASP A 128 -23.93 23.14 10.40
CA ASP A 128 -24.88 24.02 11.08
C ASP A 128 -24.21 25.23 11.74
N SER A 129 -22.98 25.05 12.21
CA SER A 129 -22.28 26.03 13.04
C SER A 129 -20.79 26.10 12.80
N LEU A 130 -20.25 27.29 12.65
CA LEU A 130 -18.81 27.57 12.73
C LEU A 130 -18.41 27.72 14.20
N PHE A 131 -17.29 27.13 14.61
CA PHE A 131 -16.81 27.11 16.00
C PHE A 131 -15.63 28.03 16.25
N TYR A 132 -14.91 28.41 15.21
CA TYR A 132 -13.73 29.26 15.28
C TYR A 132 -13.81 30.39 14.21
N PRO A 133 -13.34 31.62 14.48
CA PRO A 133 -12.84 32.14 15.75
C PRO A 133 -13.95 32.41 16.79
N THR A 134 -15.20 32.50 16.37
CA THR A 134 -16.36 32.64 17.26
C THR A 134 -17.49 31.75 16.80
N LYS A 135 -18.22 31.15 17.76
CA LYS A 135 -19.33 30.27 17.44
C LYS A 135 -20.49 31.09 16.82
N ARG A 136 -20.89 30.68 15.61
CA ARG A 136 -22.04 31.26 14.89
C ARG A 136 -22.69 30.24 13.97
N VAL A 137 -23.93 30.48 13.61
CA VAL A 137 -24.65 29.67 12.61
C VAL A 137 -24.00 29.88 11.23
N ILE A 138 -23.83 28.82 10.48
CA ILE A 138 -23.39 28.84 9.08
C ILE A 138 -24.61 29.11 8.19
N ARG A 139 -24.42 29.89 7.14
CA ARG A 139 -25.43 30.26 6.15
C ARG A 139 -24.90 30.02 4.75
N VAL A 140 -25.77 29.87 3.76
CA VAL A 140 -25.40 29.72 2.35
C VAL A 140 -24.49 30.86 1.86
N GLN A 141 -24.71 32.08 2.39
CA GLN A 141 -23.90 33.26 2.06
C GLN A 141 -22.47 33.22 2.60
N ASP A 142 -22.14 32.23 3.43
CA ASP A 142 -20.76 32.04 3.94
C ASP A 142 -19.81 31.42 2.90
N SER A 143 -20.26 31.28 1.65
CA SER A 143 -19.44 30.76 0.54
C SER A 143 -18.73 29.43 0.89
N ILE A 144 -19.53 28.39 1.02
CA ILE A 144 -19.05 27.06 1.40
C ILE A 144 -18.63 26.30 0.13
N TYR A 145 -17.41 25.84 0.08
CA TYR A 145 -16.92 25.00 -1.03
C TYR A 145 -16.30 23.70 -0.52
N PHE A 146 -16.64 22.62 -1.20
CA PHE A 146 -15.97 21.32 -1.15
C PHE A 146 -15.01 21.22 -2.33
N SER A 147 -13.79 20.71 -2.10
CA SER A 147 -12.83 20.48 -3.17
C SER A 147 -11.99 19.26 -2.91
N PHE A 148 -11.47 18.66 -3.98
CA PHE A 148 -10.57 17.52 -3.95
C PHE A 148 -9.79 17.43 -5.26
N TYR A 149 -8.68 16.67 -5.24
CA TYR A 149 -7.96 16.29 -6.43
C TYR A 149 -8.22 14.82 -6.74
N TYR A 150 -8.21 14.44 -8.01
CA TYR A 150 -8.42 13.06 -8.42
C TYR A 150 -7.66 12.69 -9.69
N GLN A 151 -7.38 11.38 -9.86
CA GLN A 151 -6.68 10.80 -10.99
C GLN A 151 -7.22 9.38 -11.25
N PRO A 152 -7.46 8.96 -12.50
CA PRO A 152 -7.69 7.54 -12.83
C PRO A 152 -6.39 6.75 -12.67
N GLY A 153 -6.49 5.48 -12.30
CA GLY A 153 -5.36 4.57 -12.26
C GLY A 153 -4.95 4.05 -13.64
N GLY A 154 -3.97 3.19 -13.64
CA GLY A 154 -3.48 2.52 -14.84
C GLY A 154 -2.82 3.45 -15.86
N GLY A 155 -2.43 2.90 -16.96
CA GLY A 155 -1.89 3.58 -18.12
C GLY A 155 -1.74 2.60 -19.26
N THR A 156 -1.89 3.03 -20.50
CA THR A 156 -1.68 2.16 -21.66
C THR A 156 -0.21 2.20 -22.10
N PHE A 157 0.26 1.11 -22.70
CA PHE A 157 1.52 1.13 -23.40
C PHE A 157 1.36 1.90 -24.71
N PRO A 158 2.31 2.75 -25.10
CA PRO A 158 2.25 3.40 -26.39
C PRO A 158 2.31 2.34 -27.50
N ASP A 159 1.30 2.32 -28.35
CA ASP A 159 1.35 1.61 -29.61
C ASP A 159 2.25 2.40 -30.57
N GLY A 160 3.40 1.83 -30.92
CA GLY A 160 4.30 2.37 -31.94
C GLY A 160 5.46 3.22 -31.42
N ASP A 161 6.21 3.83 -32.37
CA ASP A 161 7.52 4.46 -32.19
C ASP A 161 7.56 5.74 -31.33
N ASN A 162 6.49 6.11 -30.65
CA ASN A 162 6.43 7.24 -29.74
C ASN A 162 6.52 6.76 -28.29
N PHE A 163 7.75 6.56 -27.85
CA PHE A 163 8.05 6.25 -26.46
C PHE A 163 7.76 7.44 -25.53
N TYR A 164 6.52 7.54 -25.07
CA TYR A 164 6.28 8.15 -23.78
C TYR A 164 6.57 7.10 -22.73
N GLU A 165 7.42 7.41 -21.75
CA GLU A 165 7.75 6.51 -20.64
C GLU A 165 6.57 6.46 -19.65
N TRP A 166 5.46 5.82 -20.06
CA TRP A 166 4.30 5.63 -19.18
C TRP A 166 4.54 4.45 -18.28
N GLU A 167 4.37 4.71 -17.00
CA GLU A 167 4.40 3.69 -15.97
C GLU A 167 2.98 3.13 -15.84
N ARG A 168 2.76 1.88 -16.20
CA ARG A 168 1.50 1.22 -15.90
C ARG A 168 1.54 0.79 -14.44
N ILE A 169 0.83 1.52 -13.56
CA ILE A 169 0.67 1.20 -12.15
C ILE A 169 -0.82 0.96 -11.91
N GLY A 170 -1.15 -0.26 -11.50
CA GLY A 170 -2.53 -0.65 -11.28
C GLY A 170 -3.32 -0.85 -12.56
N ASP A 171 -4.63 -0.62 -12.49
CA ASP A 171 -5.58 -0.81 -13.55
C ASP A 171 -6.41 0.45 -13.82
N GLN A 172 -6.80 0.66 -15.09
CA GLN A 172 -7.54 1.85 -15.51
C GLN A 172 -9.04 1.57 -15.48
N PRO A 173 -9.86 2.54 -15.03
CA PRO A 173 -11.30 2.40 -15.11
C PRO A 173 -11.81 2.49 -16.56
N GLU A 174 -12.68 1.56 -16.97
CA GLU A 174 -13.36 1.54 -18.26
C GLU A 174 -14.44 2.64 -18.35
N THR A 175 -14.89 2.92 -19.59
CA THR A 175 -15.86 4.01 -19.83
C THR A 175 -17.24 3.78 -19.22
N GLU A 176 -17.61 2.55 -18.94
CA GLU A 176 -18.85 2.13 -18.25
C GLU A 176 -18.77 2.28 -16.72
N ASP A 177 -17.58 2.37 -16.19
CA ASP A 177 -17.32 2.55 -14.77
C ASP A 177 -17.19 4.03 -14.40
N SER A 178 -17.22 4.36 -13.14
CA SER A 178 -17.25 5.77 -12.75
C SER A 178 -16.82 6.02 -11.30
N LEU A 179 -16.29 7.22 -11.08
CA LEU A 179 -16.15 7.80 -9.75
C LEU A 179 -17.31 8.77 -9.48
N VAL A 180 -17.99 8.58 -8.35
CA VAL A 180 -19.17 9.36 -7.95
C VAL A 180 -18.95 10.04 -6.61
N LEU A 181 -19.35 11.31 -6.47
CA LEU A 181 -19.43 12.03 -5.21
C LEU A 181 -20.89 12.33 -4.87
N GLU A 182 -21.25 12.02 -3.65
CA GLU A 182 -22.57 12.29 -3.08
C GLU A 182 -22.44 13.15 -1.81
N PHE A 183 -23.43 14.05 -1.61
CA PHE A 183 -23.63 14.73 -0.34
C PHE A 183 -24.87 14.17 0.35
N GLY A 184 -24.80 14.02 1.66
CA GLY A 184 -25.88 13.44 2.42
C GLY A 184 -25.90 13.80 3.89
N TYR A 185 -26.84 13.18 4.58
CA TYR A 185 -27.02 13.29 6.04
C TYR A 185 -27.88 12.14 6.54
N GLU A 186 -27.70 11.76 7.79
CA GLU A 186 -28.57 10.80 8.47
C GLU A 186 -29.88 11.47 8.91
N THR A 187 -31.02 10.78 8.72
CA THR A 187 -32.36 11.29 9.11
C THR A 187 -32.60 11.18 10.62
N GLY A 188 -31.91 10.30 11.29
CA GLY A 188 -32.10 9.90 12.68
C GLY A 188 -32.98 8.65 12.83
N ASP A 189 -33.59 8.18 11.76
CA ASP A 189 -34.33 6.93 11.73
C ASP A 189 -33.38 5.73 11.53
N THR A 190 -33.82 4.54 11.94
CA THR A 190 -33.08 3.30 11.77
C THR A 190 -33.78 2.42 10.77
N ILE A 191 -33.06 2.01 9.73
CA ILE A 191 -33.60 1.14 8.69
C ILE A 191 -32.82 -0.19 8.64
N PHE A 192 -33.44 -1.19 8.03
CA PHE A 192 -32.80 -2.43 7.66
C PHE A 192 -31.85 -2.17 6.49
N LEU A 193 -30.57 -2.36 6.74
CA LEU A 193 -29.54 -2.23 5.71
C LEU A 193 -29.40 -3.58 4.99
N ASN A 194 -29.96 -3.98 4.04
CA ASN A 194 -29.87 -5.19 3.22
C ASN A 194 -28.53 -5.98 3.32
N GLN A 195 -27.99 -6.03 4.51
CA GLN A 195 -26.75 -6.69 4.88
C GLN A 195 -27.02 -7.67 6.03
N PHE A 196 -26.32 -8.79 5.99
CA PHE A 196 -26.41 -9.82 7.02
C PHE A 196 -25.00 -10.15 7.52
N THR A 197 -24.85 -10.45 8.79
CA THR A 197 -23.71 -11.21 9.27
C THR A 197 -23.98 -12.69 8.93
N TYR A 198 -22.97 -13.37 8.40
CA TYR A 198 -23.07 -14.78 7.97
C TYR A 198 -22.30 -15.67 8.95
N GLY A 199 -22.80 -16.88 9.14
CA GLY A 199 -22.13 -17.91 9.91
C GLY A 199 -22.06 -19.23 9.16
N ASP A 200 -21.05 -20.02 9.49
CA ASP A 200 -20.87 -21.36 8.95
C ASP A 200 -21.91 -22.29 9.53
N TYR A 201 -22.66 -22.98 8.65
CA TYR A 201 -23.56 -24.05 9.03
C TYR A 201 -23.14 -25.35 8.37
N ILE A 202 -22.84 -26.35 9.19
CA ILE A 202 -22.42 -27.68 8.74
C ILE A 202 -23.66 -28.55 8.61
N LEU A 203 -23.85 -29.12 7.40
CA LEU A 203 -25.00 -29.98 7.11
C LEU A 203 -24.89 -31.33 7.81
N ASP A 204 -25.89 -31.69 8.59
CA ASP A 204 -25.95 -33.01 9.27
C ASP A 204 -26.31 -34.15 8.32
N THR A 205 -26.99 -33.84 7.20
CA THR A 205 -27.43 -34.80 6.19
C THR A 205 -27.17 -34.24 4.79
N ALA A 206 -27.22 -35.13 3.78
CA ALA A 206 -27.16 -34.72 2.38
C ALA A 206 -28.50 -34.15 1.91
N TYR A 207 -28.43 -33.11 1.05
CA TYR A 207 -29.59 -32.41 0.49
C TYR A 207 -29.55 -32.47 -1.06
N ALA A 208 -30.72 -32.64 -1.69
CA ALA A 208 -30.87 -32.61 -3.12
C ALA A 208 -31.36 -31.22 -3.62
N PRO A 209 -31.16 -30.88 -4.88
CA PRO A 209 -31.72 -29.67 -5.46
C PRO A 209 -33.24 -29.55 -5.24
N GLY A 210 -33.67 -28.41 -4.70
CA GLY A 210 -35.07 -28.14 -4.34
C GLY A 210 -35.41 -28.40 -2.86
N ASP A 211 -34.51 -29.02 -2.09
CA ASP A 211 -34.70 -29.17 -0.66
C ASP A 211 -34.59 -27.82 0.05
N THR A 212 -35.21 -27.74 1.24
CA THR A 212 -35.24 -26.52 2.03
C THR A 212 -34.47 -26.72 3.35
N ILE A 213 -33.45 -25.89 3.60
CA ILE A 213 -32.73 -25.87 4.87
C ILE A 213 -33.25 -24.68 5.68
N ILE A 214 -33.83 -24.95 6.85
CA ILE A 214 -34.23 -23.88 7.78
C ILE A 214 -32.96 -23.29 8.37
N ASN A 215 -32.81 -21.96 8.29
CA ASN A 215 -31.67 -21.27 8.85
C ASN A 215 -31.68 -21.34 10.39
N PRO A 216 -30.70 -22.02 11.04
CA PRO A 216 -30.67 -22.17 12.48
C PRO A 216 -30.39 -20.86 13.23
N PHE A 217 -29.83 -19.88 12.54
CA PHE A 217 -29.50 -18.57 13.12
C PHE A 217 -30.65 -17.58 12.96
N MET A 218 -31.52 -17.79 11.95
CA MET A 218 -32.67 -16.94 11.66
C MET A 218 -33.87 -17.83 11.34
N PRO A 219 -34.66 -18.26 12.38
CA PRO A 219 -35.68 -19.31 12.22
C PRO A 219 -36.81 -19.01 11.21
N ASN A 220 -36.98 -17.73 10.84
CA ASN A 220 -37.98 -17.30 9.87
C ASN A 220 -37.41 -17.20 8.42
N SER A 221 -36.17 -17.61 8.22
CA SER A 221 -35.51 -17.65 6.93
C SER A 221 -35.11 -19.08 6.56
N PHE A 222 -34.99 -19.33 5.25
CA PHE A 222 -34.60 -20.63 4.74
C PHE A 222 -33.73 -20.49 3.50
N TYR A 223 -32.94 -21.51 3.24
CA TYR A 223 -32.11 -21.65 2.05
C TYR A 223 -32.67 -22.76 1.15
N ILE A 224 -32.89 -22.51 -0.12
CA ILE A 224 -33.28 -23.53 -1.11
C ILE A 224 -32.00 -24.07 -1.75
N VAL A 225 -31.81 -25.36 -1.68
CA VAL A 225 -30.65 -26.05 -2.24
C VAL A 225 -30.71 -26.06 -3.74
N GLU A 226 -29.72 -25.47 -4.41
CA GLU A 226 -29.65 -25.41 -5.88
C GLU A 226 -28.89 -26.60 -6.48
N ASN A 227 -27.89 -27.11 -5.79
CA ASN A 227 -27.07 -28.24 -6.19
C ASN A 227 -27.05 -29.30 -5.08
N TYR A 228 -26.70 -30.54 -5.45
CA TYR A 228 -26.58 -31.62 -4.47
C TYR A 228 -25.47 -31.25 -3.42
N LEU A 229 -25.81 -31.33 -2.13
CA LEU A 229 -24.91 -31.03 -1.03
C LEU A 229 -24.78 -32.26 -0.13
N ASP A 230 -23.55 -32.76 0.08
CA ASP A 230 -23.27 -33.88 0.94
C ASP A 230 -23.34 -33.50 2.43
N SER A 231 -23.54 -34.49 3.30
CA SER A 231 -23.42 -34.28 4.74
C SER A 231 -21.99 -33.84 5.10
N GLY A 232 -21.89 -32.86 6.02
CA GLY A 232 -20.62 -32.24 6.39
C GLY A 232 -20.22 -31.08 5.47
N TYR A 233 -21.00 -30.78 4.43
CA TYR A 233 -20.79 -29.57 3.62
C TYR A 233 -21.07 -28.31 4.45
N VAL A 234 -20.23 -27.29 4.32
CA VAL A 234 -20.37 -26.04 5.04
C VAL A 234 -21.05 -25.02 4.14
N ILE A 235 -22.15 -24.45 4.58
CA ILE A 235 -22.83 -23.34 3.90
C ILE A 235 -22.80 -22.08 4.76
N GLN A 236 -22.74 -20.93 4.12
CA GLN A 236 -22.82 -19.62 4.78
C GLN A 236 -24.27 -19.19 4.87
N LEU A 237 -24.80 -19.10 6.09
CA LEU A 237 -26.17 -18.64 6.32
C LEU A 237 -26.19 -17.33 7.09
N PRO A 238 -27.16 -16.42 6.80
CA PRO A 238 -27.32 -15.20 7.57
C PRO A 238 -27.58 -15.50 9.04
N MET A 239 -26.79 -14.91 9.94
CA MET A 239 -26.91 -15.03 11.40
C MET A 239 -27.74 -13.93 12.02
N ASP A 240 -27.62 -12.72 11.50
CA ASP A 240 -28.27 -11.53 12.03
C ASP A 240 -28.49 -10.50 10.94
N SER A 241 -29.45 -9.61 11.16
CA SER A 241 -29.79 -8.52 10.25
C SER A 241 -29.06 -7.25 10.71
N ILE A 242 -28.45 -6.55 9.79
CA ILE A 242 -27.80 -5.29 10.08
C ILE A 242 -28.80 -4.15 9.94
N PHE A 243 -29.02 -3.43 11.03
CA PHE A 243 -29.76 -2.18 11.05
C PHE A 243 -28.79 -1.03 11.19
N GLY A 244 -29.06 0.05 10.48
CA GLY A 244 -28.25 1.25 10.54
C GLY A 244 -29.10 2.51 10.41
N PRO A 245 -28.48 3.68 10.61
CA PRO A 245 -29.20 4.93 10.41
C PRO A 245 -29.60 5.09 8.96
N GLU A 246 -30.83 5.56 8.73
CA GLU A 246 -31.26 5.99 7.41
C GLU A 246 -30.46 7.22 6.99
N ALA A 247 -29.82 7.16 5.83
CA ALA A 247 -29.07 8.27 5.26
C ALA A 247 -29.63 8.66 3.88
N ILE A 248 -29.85 9.93 3.68
CA ILE A 248 -30.24 10.48 2.37
C ILE A 248 -28.97 10.92 1.65
N TRP A 249 -28.77 10.38 0.45
CA TRP A 249 -27.64 10.69 -0.40
C TRP A 249 -28.10 11.33 -1.71
N ASN A 250 -27.45 12.43 -2.11
CA ASN A 250 -27.73 13.12 -3.34
C ASN A 250 -26.45 13.17 -4.18
N HIS A 251 -26.54 12.72 -5.43
CA HIS A 251 -25.47 12.85 -6.40
C HIS A 251 -25.14 14.33 -6.64
N VAL A 252 -23.86 14.68 -6.57
CA VAL A 252 -23.41 16.06 -6.79
C VAL A 252 -22.36 16.19 -7.88
N TRP A 253 -21.61 15.13 -8.13
CA TRP A 253 -20.60 15.09 -9.17
C TRP A 253 -20.24 13.65 -9.53
N SER A 254 -19.85 13.41 -10.79
CA SER A 254 -19.29 12.13 -11.24
C SER A 254 -18.42 12.33 -12.47
N THR A 255 -17.55 11.33 -12.73
CA THR A 255 -16.79 11.21 -13.96
C THR A 255 -16.81 9.77 -14.43
N PRO A 256 -16.95 9.50 -15.74
CA PRO A 256 -16.79 8.15 -16.29
C PRO A 256 -15.32 7.73 -16.24
N GLY A 257 -15.08 6.44 -16.38
CA GLY A 257 -13.75 5.88 -16.53
C GLY A 257 -13.03 6.41 -17.75
N VAL A 258 -11.74 6.55 -17.63
CA VAL A 258 -10.87 7.09 -18.70
C VAL A 258 -9.45 6.58 -18.48
N SER A 259 -8.74 6.28 -19.57
CA SER A 259 -7.33 5.91 -19.47
C SER A 259 -6.47 7.10 -19.03
N LEU A 260 -5.40 6.82 -18.28
CA LEU A 260 -4.46 7.85 -17.85
C LEU A 260 -3.81 8.56 -19.04
N ASP A 261 -3.59 7.88 -20.16
CA ASP A 261 -3.08 8.50 -21.39
C ASP A 261 -4.03 9.55 -21.95
N SER A 262 -5.31 9.22 -22.05
CA SER A 262 -6.34 10.16 -22.49
C SER A 262 -6.47 11.33 -21.51
N TRP A 263 -6.36 11.06 -20.22
CA TRP A 263 -6.36 12.05 -19.15
C TRP A 263 -5.23 13.07 -19.29
N LEU A 264 -4.01 12.58 -19.55
CA LEU A 264 -2.82 13.42 -19.69
C LEU A 264 -2.72 14.07 -21.06
N ALA A 265 -3.40 13.56 -22.08
CA ALA A 265 -3.51 14.20 -23.38
C ALA A 265 -4.24 15.54 -23.31
N GLU A 266 -5.14 15.74 -22.32
CA GLU A 266 -5.81 17.03 -22.11
C GLU A 266 -4.89 18.08 -21.46
N ASP A 267 -4.05 17.66 -20.49
CA ASP A 267 -3.06 18.52 -19.84
C ASP A 267 -1.90 17.69 -19.29
N SER A 268 -0.84 17.55 -20.07
CA SER A 268 0.33 16.72 -19.72
C SER A 268 1.15 17.22 -18.52
N LEU A 269 0.83 18.39 -17.98
CA LEU A 269 1.47 18.95 -16.78
C LEU A 269 0.69 18.66 -15.50
N ARG A 270 -0.56 18.21 -15.60
CA ARG A 270 -1.47 18.03 -14.47
C ARG A 270 -1.88 16.57 -14.35
N TYR A 271 -1.16 15.85 -13.54
CA TYR A 271 -1.46 14.45 -13.25
C TYR A 271 -2.76 14.28 -12.46
N PHE A 272 -3.10 15.23 -11.60
CA PHE A 272 -4.36 15.27 -10.87
C PHE A 272 -5.18 16.50 -11.29
N LYS A 273 -6.48 16.32 -11.47
CA LYS A 273 -7.44 17.41 -11.70
C LYS A 273 -8.13 17.78 -10.41
N GLN A 274 -8.37 19.07 -10.22
CA GLN A 274 -9.10 19.58 -9.06
C GLN A 274 -10.56 19.82 -9.39
N VAL A 275 -11.43 19.45 -8.47
CA VAL A 275 -12.87 19.75 -8.50
C VAL A 275 -13.21 20.68 -7.36
N LEU A 276 -13.99 21.72 -7.63
CA LEU A 276 -14.55 22.64 -6.63
C LEU A 276 -16.08 22.69 -6.77
N ILE A 277 -16.78 22.36 -5.68
CA ILE A 277 -18.23 22.27 -5.64
C ILE A 277 -18.78 23.24 -4.58
N PRO A 278 -19.61 24.24 -4.95
CA PRO A 278 -20.26 25.08 -3.97
C PRO A 278 -21.40 24.36 -3.27
N ILE A 279 -21.51 24.50 -1.96
CA ILE A 279 -22.67 24.03 -1.18
C ILE A 279 -23.64 25.18 -1.02
N THR A 280 -24.66 25.23 -1.89
CA THR A 280 -25.64 26.31 -1.97
C THR A 280 -27.02 25.92 -1.44
N ASP A 281 -27.27 24.63 -1.23
CA ASP A 281 -28.54 24.17 -0.70
C ASP A 281 -28.50 24.10 0.83
N TYR A 282 -29.49 24.78 1.46
CA TYR A 282 -29.60 24.85 2.91
C TYR A 282 -29.90 23.50 3.57
N GLN A 283 -30.40 22.51 2.82
CA GLN A 283 -30.63 21.16 3.33
C GLN A 283 -29.37 20.50 3.89
N TYR A 284 -28.18 20.90 3.41
CA TYR A 284 -26.88 20.40 3.87
C TYR A 284 -26.33 21.13 5.10
N LEU A 285 -26.92 22.30 5.48
CA LEU A 285 -26.47 23.08 6.64
C LEU A 285 -26.96 22.46 7.96
N ARG A 286 -26.47 21.24 8.23
CA ARG A 286 -26.86 20.39 9.37
C ARG A 286 -25.67 20.07 10.25
N ASN A 287 -25.96 19.53 11.44
CA ASN A 287 -24.93 19.06 12.36
C ASN A 287 -24.36 17.67 12.02
N ASN A 288 -24.90 17.02 10.99
CA ASN A 288 -24.56 15.70 10.54
C ASN A 288 -24.43 15.60 9.01
N PHE A 289 -23.97 16.67 8.38
CA PHE A 289 -23.62 16.64 6.96
C PHE A 289 -22.52 15.60 6.73
N GLN A 290 -22.60 14.87 5.61
CA GLN A 290 -21.59 13.92 5.17
C GLN A 290 -21.36 14.05 3.66
N PHE A 291 -20.18 13.67 3.22
CA PHE A 291 -19.89 13.36 1.82
C PHE A 291 -19.45 11.91 1.69
N ARG A 292 -19.65 11.35 0.50
CA ARG A 292 -19.22 10.01 0.16
C ARG A 292 -18.72 9.95 -1.27
N PHE A 293 -17.47 9.49 -1.45
CA PHE A 293 -17.03 8.98 -2.74
C PHE A 293 -17.38 7.52 -2.82
N ARG A 294 -17.70 7.05 -4.01
CA ARG A 294 -17.79 5.64 -4.37
C ARG A 294 -17.42 5.43 -5.82
N ASN A 295 -16.87 4.27 -6.14
CA ASN A 295 -16.65 3.87 -7.52
C ASN A 295 -17.61 2.75 -7.94
N TYR A 296 -17.85 2.73 -9.23
CA TYR A 296 -18.35 1.58 -9.95
C TYR A 296 -17.17 0.97 -10.66
N ALA A 297 -17.07 -0.36 -10.65
CA ALA A 297 -15.96 -1.13 -11.18
C ALA A 297 -16.46 -2.38 -11.89
N SER A 298 -15.68 -2.92 -12.82
CA SER A 298 -15.95 -4.18 -13.50
C SER A 298 -14.68 -5.03 -13.61
N LEU A 299 -14.81 -6.36 -13.43
CA LEU A 299 -13.70 -7.27 -13.61
C LEU A 299 -13.42 -7.47 -15.11
N GLU A 300 -12.16 -7.44 -15.52
CA GLU A 300 -11.78 -7.74 -16.90
C GLU A 300 -12.35 -9.08 -17.38
N ASP A 301 -13.08 -9.07 -18.48
CA ASP A 301 -13.49 -10.29 -19.19
C ASP A 301 -12.37 -10.75 -20.14
N ASN A 302 -11.31 -11.31 -19.58
CA ASN A 302 -10.17 -11.81 -20.34
C ASN A 302 -10.29 -13.29 -20.72
N GLY A 303 -11.45 -13.90 -20.49
CA GLY A 303 -11.72 -15.31 -20.78
C GLY A 303 -11.01 -16.30 -19.86
N VAL A 304 -10.38 -15.84 -18.78
CA VAL A 304 -9.71 -16.70 -17.79
C VAL A 304 -10.68 -16.97 -16.63
N ILE A 305 -11.16 -18.20 -16.52
CA ILE A 305 -12.06 -18.61 -15.43
C ILE A 305 -11.33 -18.48 -14.09
N GLY A 306 -11.98 -17.79 -13.15
CA GLY A 306 -11.44 -17.56 -11.80
C GLY A 306 -10.47 -16.39 -11.68
N TRP A 307 -10.28 -15.62 -12.76
CA TRP A 307 -9.58 -14.33 -12.68
C TRP A 307 -10.43 -13.34 -11.89
N ALA A 308 -9.88 -12.83 -10.82
CA ALA A 308 -10.42 -11.70 -10.09
C ALA A 308 -9.29 -10.99 -9.35
N SER A 309 -9.17 -9.68 -9.57
CA SER A 309 -8.10 -8.85 -9.02
C SER A 309 -8.64 -7.47 -8.63
N ASN A 310 -7.77 -6.60 -8.11
CA ASN A 310 -8.07 -5.19 -8.01
C ASN A 310 -8.17 -4.59 -9.42
N VAL A 311 -9.14 -3.70 -9.61
CA VAL A 311 -9.49 -3.10 -10.92
C VAL A 311 -9.95 -1.66 -10.74
N ASP A 312 -10.06 -0.92 -11.84
CA ASP A 312 -10.75 0.37 -11.95
C ASP A 312 -10.35 1.40 -10.89
N GLN A 313 -9.06 1.62 -10.79
CA GLN A 313 -8.51 2.42 -9.71
C GLN A 313 -8.79 3.90 -9.88
N TRP A 314 -9.22 4.51 -8.78
CA TRP A 314 -9.36 5.96 -8.66
C TRP A 314 -8.57 6.46 -7.47
N HIS A 315 -7.76 7.49 -7.69
CA HIS A 315 -6.95 8.14 -6.66
C HIS A 315 -7.58 9.46 -6.28
N ILE A 316 -7.75 9.70 -4.98
CA ILE A 316 -8.32 10.94 -4.44
C ILE A 316 -7.33 11.51 -3.43
N ASP A 317 -7.07 12.82 -3.52
CA ASP A 317 -6.16 13.53 -2.64
C ASP A 317 -6.72 14.91 -2.26
N TYR A 318 -6.22 15.48 -1.19
CA TYR A 318 -6.40 16.83 -0.72
C TYR A 318 -7.88 17.27 -0.66
N ILE A 319 -8.68 16.53 0.10
CA ILE A 319 -10.10 16.84 0.33
C ILE A 319 -10.19 18.03 1.27
N GLN A 320 -10.90 19.08 0.87
CA GLN A 320 -11.09 20.28 1.67
C GLN A 320 -12.53 20.77 1.65
N LEU A 321 -13.09 21.05 2.83
CA LEU A 321 -14.40 21.67 3.00
C LEU A 321 -14.29 22.83 4.00
N ASN A 322 -14.65 24.03 3.58
CA ASN A 322 -14.63 25.19 4.46
C ASN A 322 -15.59 26.31 3.98
N VAL A 323 -15.83 27.25 4.86
CA VAL A 323 -16.51 28.53 4.58
C VAL A 323 -15.53 29.60 4.06
N ASN A 324 -16.03 30.68 3.54
CA ASN A 324 -15.27 31.82 2.98
C ASN A 324 -14.34 31.43 1.83
N ARG A 325 -14.70 30.42 1.06
CA ARG A 325 -14.01 30.01 -0.16
C ARG A 325 -14.69 30.55 -1.40
N THR A 326 -14.03 30.56 -2.54
CA THR A 326 -14.55 31.00 -3.84
C THR A 326 -14.28 29.96 -4.91
N CYS A 327 -14.92 30.06 -6.07
CA CYS A 327 -14.65 29.20 -7.22
C CYS A 327 -13.22 29.34 -7.77
N THR A 328 -12.45 30.33 -7.35
CA THR A 328 -11.06 30.56 -7.71
C THR A 328 -10.09 30.17 -6.60
N ASP A 329 -10.58 29.65 -5.47
CA ASP A 329 -9.79 29.17 -4.33
C ASP A 329 -9.27 27.73 -4.60
N SER A 330 -8.49 27.61 -5.67
CA SER A 330 -7.92 26.37 -6.17
C SER A 330 -6.45 26.17 -5.79
N PHE A 331 -5.90 27.05 -4.96
CA PHE A 331 -4.47 27.05 -4.63
C PHE A 331 -4.28 27.02 -3.11
N PRO A 332 -4.25 25.84 -2.48
CA PRO A 332 -3.92 25.73 -1.06
C PRO A 332 -2.56 26.37 -0.79
N ASN A 333 -2.43 27.05 0.34
CA ASN A 333 -1.14 27.58 0.75
C ASN A 333 -0.36 26.47 1.46
N ASP A 334 0.28 25.62 0.66
CA ASP A 334 0.90 24.38 1.10
C ASP A 334 2.14 24.06 0.26
N VAL A 335 3.21 23.62 0.90
CA VAL A 335 4.38 22.98 0.29
C VAL A 335 4.50 21.58 0.83
N ALA A 336 4.75 20.57 -0.01
CA ALA A 336 4.63 19.19 0.39
C ALA A 336 5.65 18.27 -0.29
N PHE A 337 5.98 17.15 0.35
CA PHE A 337 6.50 16.00 -0.37
C PHE A 337 5.37 15.38 -1.22
N VAL A 338 5.74 14.90 -2.39
CA VAL A 338 4.84 14.24 -3.35
C VAL A 338 4.97 12.73 -3.27
N MET A 339 6.18 12.26 -3.00
CA MET A 339 6.51 10.83 -2.90
C MET A 339 7.34 10.56 -1.65
N PRO A 340 7.31 9.33 -1.13
CA PRO A 340 8.23 8.92 -0.08
C PRO A 340 9.68 9.12 -0.51
N SER A 341 10.54 9.44 0.46
CA SER A 341 11.98 9.46 0.25
C SER A 341 12.48 8.08 -0.14
N GLN A 342 13.48 8.04 -1.02
CA GLN A 342 14.02 6.82 -1.58
C GLN A 342 15.23 6.30 -0.81
N SER A 343 15.68 5.10 -1.17
CA SER A 343 16.90 4.50 -0.65
C SER A 343 18.11 5.42 -0.85
N MET A 344 19.01 5.46 0.13
CA MET A 344 20.31 6.13 0.00
C MET A 344 21.33 5.33 -0.83
N LEU A 345 20.96 4.14 -1.32
CA LEU A 345 21.81 3.30 -2.17
C LEU A 345 21.62 3.64 -3.65
N LYS A 346 22.69 3.52 -4.43
CA LYS A 346 22.67 3.78 -5.87
C LYS A 346 21.77 2.83 -6.66
N LYS A 347 21.62 1.60 -6.18
CA LYS A 347 21.15 0.50 -7.00
C LYS A 347 20.09 -0.35 -6.32
N TYR A 348 20.19 -0.56 -5.03
CA TYR A 348 19.35 -1.47 -4.27
C TYR A 348 18.43 -0.73 -3.30
N GLN A 349 17.27 -1.28 -3.04
CA GLN A 349 16.41 -0.84 -1.93
C GLN A 349 16.90 -1.45 -0.59
N ALA A 350 17.48 -2.63 -0.65
CA ALA A 350 18.17 -3.26 0.49
C ALA A 350 19.33 -4.12 0.01
N MET A 351 20.37 -4.22 0.84
CA MET A 351 21.52 -5.12 0.61
C MET A 351 22.07 -5.67 1.92
N PRO A 352 22.81 -6.80 1.90
CA PRO A 352 23.44 -7.34 3.10
C PRO A 352 24.46 -6.37 3.69
N TRP A 353 24.45 -6.21 5.03
CA TRP A 353 25.41 -5.34 5.71
C TRP A 353 26.86 -5.78 5.49
N SER A 354 27.09 -7.10 5.42
CA SER A 354 28.41 -7.67 5.12
C SER A 354 28.93 -7.36 3.72
N GLN A 355 28.05 -6.97 2.80
CA GLN A 355 28.36 -6.65 1.42
C GLN A 355 28.42 -5.14 1.15
N PHE A 356 28.04 -4.32 2.15
CA PHE A 356 28.00 -2.89 1.97
C PHE A 356 29.41 -2.29 1.91
N GLU A 357 29.63 -1.44 0.93
CA GLU A 357 30.78 -0.55 0.81
C GLU A 357 30.31 0.91 0.66
N GLN A 358 31.10 1.89 1.08
CA GLN A 358 30.72 3.32 0.98
C GLN A 358 30.43 3.74 -0.47
N SER A 359 31.03 3.07 -1.43
CA SER A 359 30.80 3.26 -2.85
C SER A 359 29.38 2.92 -3.33
N GLU A 360 28.61 2.18 -2.52
CA GLU A 360 27.20 1.86 -2.80
C GLU A 360 26.25 3.02 -2.49
N LEU A 361 26.68 4.02 -1.74
CA LEU A 361 25.86 5.20 -1.49
C LEU A 361 25.67 6.01 -2.77
N ALA A 362 24.44 6.47 -2.99
CA ALA A 362 24.12 7.44 -4.02
C ALA A 362 24.87 8.76 -3.76
N THR A 363 24.99 9.59 -4.76
CA THR A 363 25.63 10.91 -4.62
C THR A 363 24.67 11.97 -4.08
N HIS A 364 23.37 11.74 -4.19
CA HIS A 364 22.31 12.62 -3.75
C HIS A 364 21.04 11.81 -3.53
N PHE A 365 20.13 12.34 -2.71
CA PHE A 365 18.74 11.86 -2.67
C PHE A 365 17.96 12.47 -3.84
N GLU A 366 16.91 11.80 -4.27
CA GLU A 366 15.95 12.32 -5.23
C GLU A 366 14.65 12.65 -4.50
N ASN A 367 14.29 13.94 -4.45
CA ASN A 367 13.05 14.40 -3.84
C ASN A 367 12.09 14.88 -4.93
N LYS A 368 10.82 14.52 -4.79
CA LYS A 368 9.73 15.16 -5.52
C LYS A 368 8.90 15.99 -4.55
N LEU A 369 8.83 17.28 -4.81
CA LEU A 369 8.24 18.28 -3.94
C LEU A 369 7.21 19.11 -4.71
N SER A 370 6.19 19.63 -4.05
CA SER A 370 5.21 20.51 -4.66
C SER A 370 5.03 21.80 -3.84
N ASN A 371 4.63 22.87 -4.51
CA ASN A 371 4.08 24.07 -3.93
C ASN A 371 2.70 24.28 -4.54
N LEU A 372 1.65 23.96 -3.79
CA LEU A 372 0.27 24.03 -4.26
C LEU A 372 -0.27 25.46 -4.32
N SER A 373 0.43 26.45 -3.74
CA SER A 373 0.03 27.84 -3.81
C SER A 373 0.22 28.45 -5.22
N ASN A 374 -0.36 29.59 -5.45
CA ASN A 374 -0.21 30.34 -6.71
C ASN A 374 0.98 31.32 -6.72
N ALA A 375 1.83 31.28 -5.72
CA ALA A 375 2.99 32.15 -5.56
C ALA A 375 4.27 31.34 -5.33
N ILE A 376 5.40 31.92 -5.73
CA ILE A 376 6.71 31.36 -5.41
C ILE A 376 6.90 31.39 -3.89
N LYS A 377 7.32 30.28 -3.31
CA LYS A 377 7.63 30.14 -1.89
C LYS A 377 9.12 30.04 -1.68
N ASN A 378 9.65 30.80 -0.71
CA ASN A 378 11.01 30.62 -0.25
C ASN A 378 11.04 29.46 0.76
N THR A 379 11.80 28.44 0.48
CA THR A 379 11.78 27.17 1.22
C THR A 379 13.15 26.78 1.70
N ASN A 380 13.22 26.03 2.79
CA ASN A 380 14.40 25.35 3.26
C ASN A 380 14.18 23.83 3.32
N TYR A 381 15.27 23.09 3.37
CA TYR A 381 15.25 21.66 3.42
C TYR A 381 16.35 21.13 4.34
N THR A 382 16.01 20.15 5.13
CA THR A 382 16.95 19.44 6.00
C THR A 382 16.76 17.94 5.89
N TYR A 383 17.82 17.17 6.11
CA TYR A 383 17.67 15.76 6.43
C TYR A 383 18.58 15.36 7.59
N SER A 384 18.14 14.32 8.32
CA SER A 384 18.93 13.70 9.39
C SER A 384 18.98 12.18 9.19
N VAL A 385 20.14 11.58 9.50
CA VAL A 385 20.38 10.14 9.40
C VAL A 385 20.73 9.60 10.77
N TYR A 386 19.99 8.61 11.25
CA TYR A 386 20.23 7.95 12.53
C TYR A 386 20.40 6.44 12.33
N LYS A 387 21.48 5.87 12.87
CA LYS A 387 21.67 4.42 12.95
C LYS A 387 20.95 3.86 14.18
N ASN A 388 20.15 2.81 14.00
CA ASN A 388 19.38 2.13 15.04
C ASN A 388 18.55 3.08 15.92
N GLY A 389 18.05 4.17 15.33
CA GLY A 389 17.17 5.15 15.95
C GLY A 389 17.79 6.12 16.95
N ASN A 390 19.06 5.97 17.34
CA ASN A 390 19.66 6.77 18.40
C ASN A 390 21.11 7.29 18.13
N ILE A 391 21.81 6.73 17.16
CA ILE A 391 23.17 7.16 16.82
C ILE A 391 23.09 8.12 15.63
N SER A 392 23.36 9.41 15.88
CA SER A 392 23.38 10.42 14.80
C SER A 392 24.55 10.15 13.86
N VAL A 393 24.28 10.10 12.57
CA VAL A 393 25.26 9.91 11.49
C VAL A 393 25.46 11.21 10.72
N GLU A 394 24.37 11.89 10.37
CA GLU A 394 24.39 13.12 9.58
C GLU A 394 23.24 14.04 9.97
N ASN A 395 23.48 15.35 9.86
CA ASN A 395 22.46 16.40 9.93
C ASN A 395 22.79 17.45 8.87
N TYR A 396 22.05 17.39 7.78
CA TYR A 396 22.23 18.27 6.64
C TYR A 396 21.21 19.41 6.65
N THR A 397 21.64 20.59 6.27
CA THR A 397 20.77 21.75 6.04
C THR A 397 21.13 22.39 4.70
N SER A 398 20.16 22.55 3.82
CA SER A 398 20.36 23.25 2.56
C SER A 398 20.38 24.77 2.72
N ASN A 399 20.83 25.47 1.67
CA ASN A 399 20.48 26.87 1.49
C ASN A 399 19.00 26.99 1.15
N ASN A 400 18.44 28.20 1.33
CA ASN A 400 17.08 28.49 0.90
C ASN A 400 16.99 28.49 -0.61
N GLU A 401 15.90 27.92 -1.12
CA GLU A 401 15.56 27.88 -2.54
C GLU A 401 14.11 28.27 -2.78
N ASN A 402 13.83 28.79 -3.96
CA ASN A 402 12.49 29.17 -4.37
C ASN A 402 11.75 27.98 -4.99
N ALA A 403 10.65 27.58 -4.38
CA ALA A 403 9.72 26.60 -4.91
C ALA A 403 8.66 27.28 -5.78
N ASN A 404 8.62 26.94 -7.08
CA ASN A 404 7.65 27.49 -8.02
C ASN A 404 6.26 26.88 -7.80
N PRO A 405 5.16 27.57 -8.11
CA PRO A 405 3.81 27.01 -8.06
C PRO A 405 3.64 25.77 -8.90
N TYR A 406 2.90 24.77 -8.38
CA TYR A 406 2.50 23.58 -9.12
C TYR A 406 1.72 23.94 -10.40
N TYR A 407 0.78 24.88 -10.31
CA TYR A 407 0.06 25.43 -11.44
C TYR A 407 0.69 26.77 -11.87
N PRO A 408 0.99 26.99 -13.13
CA PRO A 408 0.83 26.09 -14.30
C PRO A 408 2.06 25.22 -14.61
N ASN A 409 3.05 25.13 -13.71
CA ASN A 409 4.37 24.58 -14.05
C ASN A 409 4.44 23.06 -13.99
N GLY A 410 3.54 22.41 -13.24
CA GLY A 410 3.60 20.97 -12.97
C GLY A 410 4.73 20.57 -12.03
N LEU A 411 4.69 19.35 -11.51
CA LEU A 411 5.66 18.82 -10.54
C LEU A 411 7.07 18.67 -11.06
N HIS A 412 7.21 18.09 -12.25
CA HIS A 412 8.51 17.74 -12.85
C HIS A 412 9.40 18.94 -13.16
N ARG A 413 8.90 20.15 -13.03
CA ARG A 413 9.67 21.39 -13.23
C ARG A 413 10.25 21.96 -11.96
N TYR A 414 10.06 21.26 -10.83
CA TYR A 414 10.64 21.66 -9.57
C TYR A 414 12.11 21.27 -9.49
N ALA A 415 12.96 22.28 -9.30
CA ALA A 415 14.38 22.08 -9.05
C ALA A 415 14.76 22.30 -7.57
N ALA A 416 13.93 23.04 -6.79
CA ALA A 416 14.21 23.35 -5.41
C ALA A 416 14.34 22.06 -4.58
N HIS A 417 15.47 21.90 -3.90
CA HIS A 417 15.79 20.77 -3.03
C HIS A 417 15.59 19.37 -3.62
N SER A 418 15.53 19.26 -4.94
CA SER A 418 15.26 17.98 -5.64
C SER A 418 16.42 16.99 -5.56
N SER A 419 17.65 17.46 -5.34
CA SER A 419 18.87 16.63 -5.38
C SER A 419 19.84 16.99 -4.24
N PRO A 420 19.43 16.86 -2.97
CA PRO A 420 20.32 17.14 -1.84
C PRO A 420 21.46 16.11 -1.78
N ALA A 421 22.70 16.61 -1.64
CA ALA A 421 23.90 15.78 -1.69
C ALA A 421 24.01 14.80 -0.51
N ILE A 422 24.49 13.58 -0.79
CA ILE A 422 24.91 12.59 0.20
C ILE A 422 26.43 12.67 0.34
N ASN A 423 26.91 13.35 1.36
CA ASN A 423 28.34 13.60 1.61
C ASN A 423 28.84 13.00 2.93
N PHE A 424 28.18 11.96 3.41
CA PHE A 424 28.53 11.27 4.64
C PHE A 424 28.93 9.81 4.38
N ASN A 425 29.59 9.21 5.37
CA ASN A 425 29.89 7.78 5.37
C ASN A 425 29.10 7.09 6.48
N LEU A 426 28.62 5.87 6.20
CA LEU A 426 27.98 5.06 7.23
C LEU A 426 29.00 4.47 8.19
N PRO A 427 28.76 4.53 9.53
CA PRO A 427 29.66 3.92 10.50
C PRO A 427 29.56 2.39 10.42
N MET A 428 30.65 1.78 9.90
CA MET A 428 30.77 0.33 9.79
C MET A 428 31.05 -0.31 11.16
N ASP A 429 30.47 -1.45 11.41
CA ASP A 429 30.72 -2.29 12.57
C ASP A 429 30.64 -3.78 12.18
N VAL A 430 30.91 -4.66 13.15
CA VAL A 430 30.92 -6.11 12.97
C VAL A 430 29.53 -6.75 13.14
N ALA A 431 28.47 -5.96 13.22
CA ALA A 431 27.11 -6.47 13.33
C ALA A 431 26.68 -7.20 12.04
N ASP A 432 25.76 -8.15 12.18
CA ASP A 432 25.22 -8.90 11.04
C ASP A 432 24.16 -8.10 10.25
N SER A 433 23.66 -6.98 10.81
CA SER A 433 22.67 -6.09 10.19
C SER A 433 22.76 -4.67 10.71
N ALA A 434 22.22 -3.71 9.95
CA ALA A 434 22.10 -2.32 10.36
C ALA A 434 20.80 -1.71 9.83
N VAL A 435 20.23 -0.77 10.56
CA VAL A 435 19.07 0.00 10.17
C VAL A 435 19.37 1.48 10.30
N PHE A 436 19.10 2.25 9.26
CA PHE A 436 19.23 3.69 9.27
C PHE A 436 17.89 4.34 9.01
N THR A 437 17.51 5.28 9.85
CA THR A 437 16.32 6.12 9.64
C THR A 437 16.77 7.45 9.08
N ILE A 438 16.28 7.78 7.90
CA ILE A 438 16.49 9.06 7.24
C ILE A 438 15.19 9.84 7.36
N THR A 439 15.24 11.02 7.96
CA THR A 439 14.12 11.94 8.07
C THR A 439 14.41 13.17 7.24
N HIS A 440 13.57 13.46 6.27
CA HIS A 440 13.64 14.62 5.42
C HIS A 440 12.55 15.60 5.82
N ILE A 441 12.86 16.88 5.87
CA ILE A 441 11.92 17.96 6.21
C ILE A 441 12.06 19.07 5.16
N PHE A 442 10.94 19.44 4.56
CA PHE A 442 10.79 20.50 3.57
C PHE A 442 9.80 21.55 4.09
N GLN A 443 10.20 22.80 4.22
CA GLN A 443 9.39 23.81 4.88
C GLN A 443 9.42 25.15 4.16
N GLU A 444 8.28 25.87 4.15
CA GLU A 444 8.23 27.27 3.79
C GLU A 444 8.87 28.14 4.90
N GLU A 445 9.69 29.13 4.53
CA GLU A 445 10.11 30.20 5.44
C GLU A 445 8.94 31.16 5.68
N GLY A 446 8.17 30.94 6.70
CA GLY A 446 7.04 31.80 7.06
C GLY A 446 5.96 31.05 7.82
N ALA A 447 4.86 31.74 8.12
CA ALA A 447 3.76 31.18 8.91
C ALA A 447 2.56 30.76 8.02
N GLY A 448 2.78 30.64 6.72
CA GLY A 448 1.69 30.53 5.76
C GLY A 448 1.26 29.10 5.41
N ASP A 449 2.12 28.11 5.67
CA ASP A 449 1.82 26.71 5.37
C ASP A 449 0.66 26.20 6.19
N SER A 450 -0.34 25.64 5.49
CA SER A 450 -1.60 25.16 6.09
C SER A 450 -1.55 23.71 6.55
N ARG A 451 -0.57 22.91 6.07
CA ARG A 451 -0.46 21.44 6.30
C ARG A 451 0.97 21.00 6.54
N LYS A 452 1.45 21.11 7.77
CA LYS A 452 2.83 20.73 8.11
C LYS A 452 3.08 19.22 8.22
N GLN A 453 2.05 18.39 8.10
CA GLN A 453 2.17 16.95 8.22
C GLN A 453 2.82 16.33 6.98
N ASN A 454 2.58 16.92 5.82
CA ASN A 454 3.14 16.50 4.53
C ASN A 454 4.54 17.11 4.23
N ASP A 455 5.06 17.95 5.16
CA ASP A 455 6.40 18.54 5.13
C ASP A 455 7.51 17.53 5.46
N THR A 456 7.16 16.34 5.94
CA THR A 456 8.11 15.35 6.45
C THR A 456 7.97 14.03 5.72
N SER A 457 9.10 13.51 5.23
CA SER A 457 9.20 12.17 4.69
C SER A 457 10.25 11.35 5.43
N VAL A 458 9.94 10.09 5.73
CA VAL A 458 10.84 9.21 6.48
C VAL A 458 11.12 7.94 5.66
N PHE A 459 12.39 7.62 5.48
CA PHE A 459 12.82 6.37 4.87
C PHE A 459 13.61 5.52 5.88
N VAL A 460 13.36 4.21 5.89
CA VAL A 460 14.08 3.27 6.73
C VAL A 460 14.95 2.38 5.85
N GLN A 461 16.22 2.73 5.75
CA GLN A 461 17.21 1.94 5.02
C GLN A 461 17.59 0.70 5.81
N LYS A 462 17.35 -0.47 5.22
CA LYS A 462 17.61 -1.76 5.85
C LYS A 462 18.82 -2.43 5.21
N PHE A 463 19.76 -2.84 6.04
CA PHE A 463 20.89 -3.68 5.66
C PHE A 463 20.79 -4.99 6.45
N TYR A 464 20.25 -6.01 5.79
CA TYR A 464 20.04 -7.31 6.41
C TYR A 464 20.98 -8.37 5.81
N ASN A 465 20.41 -9.46 5.28
CA ASN A 465 21.14 -10.55 4.64
C ASN A 465 20.61 -10.86 3.23
N TYR A 466 19.86 -9.94 2.61
CA TYR A 466 19.35 -10.11 1.25
C TYR A 466 19.57 -8.84 0.42
N TYR A 467 19.62 -9.03 -0.89
CA TYR A 467 19.52 -7.94 -1.85
C TYR A 467 18.09 -7.76 -2.31
N ALA A 468 17.66 -6.53 -2.50
CA ALA A 468 16.38 -6.19 -3.10
C ALA A 468 16.51 -4.99 -4.04
N TYR A 469 15.92 -5.09 -5.22
CA TYR A 469 15.66 -3.94 -6.09
C TYR A 469 14.28 -3.37 -5.82
N ASP A 470 13.33 -4.21 -5.41
CA ASP A 470 11.96 -3.86 -5.05
C ASP A 470 11.89 -3.26 -3.64
N ASP A 471 10.89 -2.41 -3.38
CA ASP A 471 10.66 -1.77 -2.07
C ASP A 471 9.88 -2.67 -1.08
N GLY A 472 9.37 -3.80 -1.56
CA GLY A 472 8.61 -4.77 -0.76
C GLY A 472 7.10 -4.66 -0.93
N VAL A 473 6.62 -3.78 -1.82
CA VAL A 473 5.22 -3.64 -2.21
C VAL A 473 5.09 -4.02 -3.68
N ALA A 474 4.07 -4.77 -4.03
CA ALA A 474 3.72 -5.04 -5.41
C ALA A 474 2.54 -4.14 -5.80
N GLU A 475 2.62 -3.49 -6.94
CA GLU A 475 1.49 -2.78 -7.55
C GLU A 475 0.78 -3.66 -8.56
N ASN A 476 1.51 -4.55 -9.21
CA ASN A 476 0.98 -5.52 -10.17
C ASN A 476 1.59 -6.91 -9.93
N GLY A 477 1.00 -7.90 -10.57
CA GLY A 477 1.63 -9.19 -10.80
C GLY A 477 2.29 -9.23 -12.18
N TYR A 478 3.36 -10.01 -12.34
CA TYR A 478 4.10 -10.17 -13.57
C TYR A 478 4.15 -11.63 -13.99
N SER A 479 3.81 -11.91 -15.24
CA SER A 479 3.85 -13.24 -15.85
C SER A 479 4.53 -13.22 -17.21
N ILE A 480 4.92 -14.38 -17.66
CA ILE A 480 5.47 -14.60 -19.01
C ILE A 480 4.55 -15.59 -19.74
N LEU A 481 3.90 -15.13 -20.82
CA LEU A 481 3.11 -15.95 -21.71
C LEU A 481 3.98 -16.58 -22.80
N SER A 482 3.70 -17.83 -23.14
CA SER A 482 4.28 -18.51 -24.28
C SER A 482 3.24 -19.32 -25.04
N ASN A 483 3.18 -19.14 -26.34
CA ASN A 483 2.31 -19.91 -27.22
C ASN A 483 3.04 -21.14 -27.82
N TYR A 484 4.26 -21.42 -27.37
CA TYR A 484 5.00 -22.60 -27.82
C TYR A 484 4.48 -23.87 -27.14
N PRO A 485 4.37 -24.99 -27.86
CA PRO A 485 3.87 -26.24 -27.29
C PRO A 485 4.82 -26.85 -26.23
N ASN A 486 6.11 -26.55 -26.31
CA ASN A 486 7.13 -26.94 -25.32
C ASN A 486 7.91 -25.67 -24.93
N PRO A 487 7.39 -24.86 -24.04
CA PRO A 487 8.02 -23.60 -23.69
C PRO A 487 9.26 -23.85 -22.79
N GLU A 488 10.24 -23.00 -22.93
CA GLU A 488 11.36 -22.87 -21.99
C GLU A 488 11.26 -21.50 -21.31
N ILE A 489 10.25 -21.33 -20.48
CA ILE A 489 10.01 -20.06 -19.80
C ILE A 489 11.00 -19.94 -18.64
N ALA A 490 11.64 -18.80 -18.52
CA ALA A 490 12.44 -18.47 -17.36
C ALA A 490 12.44 -16.95 -17.10
N LEU A 491 12.54 -16.60 -15.83
CA LEU A 491 12.80 -15.26 -15.33
C LEU A 491 14.09 -15.29 -14.52
N ALA A 492 14.99 -14.35 -14.73
CA ALA A 492 16.28 -14.29 -14.06
C ALA A 492 16.63 -12.84 -13.69
N VAL A 493 16.86 -12.57 -12.41
CA VAL A 493 17.26 -11.26 -11.87
C VAL A 493 18.74 -11.28 -11.51
N ARG A 494 19.49 -10.27 -11.95
CA ARG A 494 20.93 -10.13 -11.78
C ARG A 494 21.28 -9.40 -10.49
N PHE A 495 22.18 -10.01 -9.71
CA PHE A 495 22.78 -9.42 -8.52
C PHE A 495 24.29 -9.44 -8.60
N THR A 496 24.94 -8.55 -7.87
CA THR A 496 26.41 -8.46 -7.84
C THR A 496 26.87 -8.39 -6.38
N LEU A 497 27.75 -9.31 -5.99
CA LEU A 497 28.40 -9.30 -4.69
C LEU A 497 29.66 -8.44 -4.74
N ASN A 498 29.88 -7.64 -3.70
CA ASN A 498 31.14 -6.91 -3.50
C ASN A 498 32.23 -7.83 -2.96
N ASN A 499 31.87 -8.81 -2.15
CA ASN A 499 32.75 -9.83 -1.61
C ASN A 499 32.22 -11.23 -1.87
N PRO A 500 33.10 -12.24 -2.12
CA PRO A 500 32.67 -13.64 -2.23
C PRO A 500 31.90 -14.08 -0.98
N ASP A 501 30.75 -14.73 -1.16
CA ASP A 501 29.89 -15.16 -0.07
C ASP A 501 29.04 -16.38 -0.46
N THR A 502 28.11 -16.79 0.39
CA THR A 502 27.29 -17.99 0.21
C THR A 502 25.82 -17.59 -0.03
N LEU A 503 25.25 -18.00 -1.15
CA LEU A 503 23.80 -17.95 -1.38
C LEU A 503 23.14 -19.12 -0.66
N ARG A 504 22.16 -18.83 0.21
CA ARG A 504 21.50 -19.81 1.09
C ARG A 504 20.04 -20.03 0.79
N ALA A 505 19.37 -18.99 0.28
CA ALA A 505 17.97 -19.05 -0.04
C ALA A 505 17.62 -17.96 -1.08
N VAL A 506 16.42 -18.06 -1.62
CA VAL A 506 15.81 -17.01 -2.46
C VAL A 506 14.42 -16.73 -1.91
N ARG A 507 14.12 -15.46 -1.68
CA ARG A 507 12.78 -15.02 -1.29
C ARG A 507 12.04 -14.54 -2.53
N MET A 508 10.80 -14.99 -2.71
CA MET A 508 9.93 -14.61 -3.81
C MET A 508 8.53 -14.26 -3.28
N TRP A 509 7.90 -13.27 -3.88
CA TRP A 509 6.52 -12.94 -3.57
C TRP A 509 5.63 -13.28 -4.78
N PHE A 510 4.64 -14.14 -4.60
CA PHE A 510 3.73 -14.55 -5.66
C PHE A 510 2.36 -13.90 -5.51
N ASN A 511 1.81 -13.40 -6.61
CA ASN A 511 0.43 -12.97 -6.72
C ASN A 511 -0.42 -14.18 -7.13
N HIS A 512 -1.44 -14.52 -6.34
CA HIS A 512 -2.26 -15.72 -6.53
C HIS A 512 -3.54 -15.46 -7.34
N VAL A 513 -3.52 -14.53 -8.27
CA VAL A 513 -4.66 -14.18 -9.13
C VAL A 513 -5.04 -15.32 -10.08
N LEU A 514 -4.08 -16.11 -10.53
CA LEU A 514 -4.28 -17.21 -11.46
C LEU A 514 -4.29 -18.55 -10.71
N ASN A 515 -5.46 -19.17 -10.56
CA ASN A 515 -5.60 -20.39 -9.74
C ASN A 515 -4.68 -21.52 -10.17
N GLU A 516 -4.55 -21.80 -11.47
CA GLU A 516 -3.65 -22.82 -12.00
C GLU A 516 -2.17 -22.50 -11.72
N GLY A 517 -1.80 -21.22 -11.73
CA GLY A 517 -0.44 -20.77 -11.41
C GLY A 517 -0.04 -21.06 -9.96
N ASN A 518 -0.99 -21.11 -9.03
CA ASN A 518 -0.73 -21.38 -7.62
C ASN A 518 -0.25 -22.82 -7.35
N GLU A 519 -0.59 -23.74 -8.23
CA GLU A 519 -0.25 -25.17 -8.14
C GLU A 519 0.82 -25.59 -9.14
N ALA A 520 1.24 -24.70 -10.02
CA ALA A 520 2.22 -25.00 -11.07
C ALA A 520 3.64 -25.07 -10.52
N PRO A 521 4.33 -26.23 -10.65
CA PRO A 521 5.67 -26.36 -10.14
C PRO A 521 6.68 -25.59 -11.00
N PHE A 522 7.65 -24.97 -10.38
CA PHE A 522 8.79 -24.36 -11.04
C PHE A 522 10.12 -24.93 -10.54
N THR A 523 11.17 -24.63 -11.26
CA THR A 523 12.56 -24.96 -10.88
C THR A 523 13.25 -23.67 -10.44
N LEU A 524 13.59 -23.57 -9.15
CA LEU A 524 14.45 -22.50 -8.65
C LEU A 524 15.83 -22.67 -9.28
N THR A 525 16.33 -21.63 -9.95
CA THR A 525 17.57 -21.74 -10.72
C THR A 525 18.49 -20.54 -10.46
N VAL A 526 19.78 -20.84 -10.37
CA VAL A 526 20.86 -19.85 -10.28
C VAL A 526 21.80 -20.04 -11.47
N TRP A 527 22.14 -18.92 -12.14
CA TRP A 527 23.06 -18.93 -13.27
C TRP A 527 24.28 -18.04 -12.99
N ASN A 528 25.40 -18.36 -13.59
CA ASN A 528 26.52 -17.41 -13.65
C ASN A 528 26.17 -16.24 -14.59
N ASP A 529 26.87 -15.13 -14.41
CA ASP A 529 26.84 -14.03 -15.38
C ASP A 529 27.75 -14.38 -16.58
N ASN A 530 27.19 -14.30 -17.78
CA ASN A 530 27.92 -14.38 -19.02
C ASN A 530 27.67 -13.12 -19.86
N GLN A 531 28.52 -12.12 -19.70
CA GLN A 531 28.43 -10.86 -20.44
C GLN A 531 27.06 -10.16 -20.27
N ASN A 532 26.62 -9.97 -19.03
CA ASN A 532 25.33 -9.41 -18.63
C ASN A 532 24.10 -10.23 -19.11
N LYS A 533 24.25 -11.54 -19.30
CA LYS A 533 23.15 -12.48 -19.58
C LYS A 533 23.30 -13.72 -18.70
N PRO A 534 22.18 -14.37 -18.34
CA PRO A 534 22.26 -15.65 -17.66
C PRO A 534 23.01 -16.68 -18.53
N GLY A 535 24.05 -17.28 -17.98
CA GLY A 535 24.91 -18.24 -18.63
C GLY A 535 24.67 -19.66 -18.17
N THR A 536 25.72 -20.33 -17.67
CA THR A 536 25.67 -21.71 -17.18
C THR A 536 24.90 -21.77 -15.87
N VAL A 537 24.07 -22.80 -15.69
CA VAL A 537 23.38 -23.11 -14.43
C VAL A 537 24.40 -23.49 -13.36
N LEU A 538 24.41 -22.76 -12.26
CA LEU A 538 25.21 -23.04 -11.07
C LEU A 538 24.46 -23.92 -10.08
N TYR A 539 23.14 -23.75 -10.00
CA TYR A 539 22.27 -24.49 -9.08
C TYR A 539 20.87 -24.63 -9.67
N SER A 540 20.20 -25.74 -9.39
CA SER A 540 18.86 -26.03 -9.85
C SER A 540 18.13 -26.89 -8.82
N GLN A 541 16.97 -26.43 -8.36
CA GLN A 541 16.12 -27.13 -7.39
C GLN A 541 14.69 -27.22 -7.94
N PRO A 542 14.28 -28.40 -8.43
CA PRO A 542 12.99 -28.61 -9.08
C PRO A 542 11.83 -28.67 -8.08
N ALA A 543 10.62 -28.72 -8.61
CA ALA A 543 9.38 -28.98 -7.90
C ALA A 543 9.07 -28.00 -6.75
N GLN A 544 9.48 -26.74 -6.89
CA GLN A 544 9.04 -25.68 -5.99
C GLN A 544 7.64 -25.21 -6.41
N LEU A 545 6.80 -24.84 -5.45
CA LEU A 545 5.46 -24.32 -5.69
C LEU A 545 5.37 -22.84 -5.25
N PRO A 546 4.58 -21.99 -5.95
CA PRO A 546 4.23 -20.67 -5.46
C PRO A 546 3.51 -20.80 -4.11
N ALA A 547 3.94 -20.02 -3.14
CA ALA A 547 3.36 -20.03 -1.80
C ALA A 547 3.45 -18.64 -1.15
N HIS A 548 2.82 -18.49 0.00
CA HIS A 548 3.14 -17.44 0.96
C HIS A 548 3.68 -18.10 2.22
N GLU A 549 4.60 -17.43 2.93
CA GLU A 549 5.22 -17.97 4.13
C GLU A 549 4.22 -18.06 5.28
N ASP A 550 3.25 -17.14 5.29
CA ASP A 550 2.20 -17.09 6.29
C ASP A 550 0.87 -16.53 5.75
N GLU A 551 -0.11 -16.42 6.61
CA GLU A 551 -1.41 -15.82 6.32
C GLU A 551 -1.38 -14.31 6.03
N PHE A 552 -0.22 -13.65 6.21
CA PHE A 552 -0.01 -12.23 5.91
C PHE A 552 0.47 -11.97 4.49
N LEU A 553 0.55 -13.01 3.66
CA LEU A 553 0.98 -12.90 2.27
C LEU A 553 2.39 -12.33 2.14
N ASP A 554 3.32 -12.75 3.01
CA ASP A 554 4.72 -12.34 2.92
C ASP A 554 5.50 -13.14 1.89
N PHE A 555 6.72 -12.67 1.58
CA PHE A 555 7.65 -13.40 0.75
C PHE A 555 7.83 -14.82 1.27
N VAL A 556 7.74 -15.81 0.40
CA VAL A 556 8.15 -17.17 0.74
C VAL A 556 9.65 -17.31 0.57
N THR A 557 10.28 -18.03 1.50
CA THR A 557 11.72 -18.30 1.50
C THR A 557 12.00 -19.71 0.99
N TYR A 558 12.57 -19.82 -0.20
CA TYR A 558 13.03 -21.08 -0.80
C TYR A 558 14.47 -21.32 -0.39
N TYR A 559 14.66 -22.20 0.57
CA TYR A 559 16.01 -22.59 1.02
C TYR A 559 16.68 -23.48 -0.01
N LEU A 560 17.95 -23.21 -0.31
CA LEU A 560 18.76 -24.10 -1.12
C LEU A 560 19.07 -25.36 -0.30
N GLU A 561 18.82 -26.55 -0.86
CA GLU A 561 19.19 -27.82 -0.23
C GLU A 561 20.70 -27.89 0.06
N GLU A 562 21.50 -27.32 -0.86
CA GLU A 562 22.92 -27.12 -0.70
C GLU A 562 23.28 -25.65 -0.95
N PRO A 563 23.64 -24.88 0.08
CA PRO A 563 24.13 -23.52 -0.10
C PRO A 563 25.34 -23.47 -1.02
N ILE A 564 25.37 -22.50 -1.94
CA ILE A 564 26.42 -22.39 -2.96
C ILE A 564 27.27 -21.15 -2.77
N ALA A 565 28.58 -21.29 -2.97
CA ALA A 565 29.50 -20.16 -2.97
C ALA A 565 29.33 -19.35 -4.26
N ILE A 566 29.14 -18.04 -4.11
CA ILE A 566 28.98 -17.09 -5.21
C ILE A 566 30.07 -16.03 -5.14
N THR A 567 30.51 -15.57 -6.29
CA THR A 567 31.46 -14.47 -6.43
C THR A 567 31.09 -13.61 -7.64
N GLY A 568 31.17 -12.29 -7.48
CA GLY A 568 30.84 -11.34 -8.53
C GLY A 568 29.36 -11.34 -8.88
N SER A 569 29.04 -11.23 -10.18
CA SER A 569 27.68 -11.17 -10.67
C SER A 569 27.08 -12.56 -10.94
N PHE A 570 25.81 -12.72 -10.63
CA PHE A 570 25.05 -13.95 -10.86
C PHE A 570 23.58 -13.61 -11.12
N TYR A 571 22.84 -14.57 -11.62
CA TYR A 571 21.39 -14.47 -11.82
C TYR A 571 20.67 -15.47 -10.94
N VAL A 572 19.51 -15.09 -10.43
CA VAL A 572 18.61 -15.96 -9.67
C VAL A 572 17.17 -15.77 -10.10
N GLY A 573 16.41 -16.84 -10.14
CA GLY A 573 15.01 -16.82 -10.54
C GLY A 573 14.44 -18.21 -10.72
N PHE A 574 13.56 -18.37 -11.69
CA PHE A 574 12.91 -19.66 -11.95
C PHE A 574 12.89 -20.07 -13.41
N GLN A 575 12.70 -21.36 -13.63
CA GLN A 575 12.42 -21.97 -14.93
C GLN A 575 11.15 -22.81 -14.85
N GLN A 576 10.37 -22.83 -15.93
CA GLN A 576 9.22 -23.72 -16.10
C GLN A 576 9.16 -24.27 -17.52
N ASN A 577 8.58 -25.46 -17.68
CA ASN A 577 8.43 -26.17 -18.95
C ASN A 577 6.97 -26.37 -19.36
N HIS A 578 6.07 -25.56 -18.81
CA HIS A 578 4.63 -25.55 -19.07
C HIS A 578 4.16 -24.13 -19.35
N ASN A 579 2.99 -24.00 -19.98
CA ASN A 579 2.39 -22.71 -20.33
C ASN A 579 1.53 -22.08 -19.22
N ILE A 580 1.41 -22.72 -18.06
CA ILE A 580 0.68 -22.17 -16.92
C ILE A 580 1.45 -20.93 -16.43
N GLN A 581 0.76 -19.85 -16.25
CA GLN A 581 1.38 -18.58 -15.83
C GLN A 581 1.72 -18.63 -14.34
N LEU A 582 3.00 -18.58 -14.03
CA LEU A 582 3.45 -18.18 -12.70
C LEU A 582 3.36 -16.66 -12.62
N ASN A 583 2.73 -16.14 -11.57
CA ASN A 583 2.50 -14.72 -11.40
C ASN A 583 3.29 -14.20 -10.20
N ILE A 584 4.41 -13.55 -10.46
CA ILE A 584 5.28 -12.98 -9.42
C ILE A 584 4.90 -11.52 -9.17
N GLY A 585 5.06 -11.04 -7.94
CA GLY A 585 4.86 -9.63 -7.62
C GLY A 585 5.81 -8.73 -8.41
N PHE A 586 5.30 -7.58 -8.80
CA PHE A 586 6.02 -6.61 -9.62
C PHE A 586 5.90 -5.23 -8.98
N ASP A 587 7.03 -4.69 -8.56
CA ASP A 587 7.16 -3.32 -8.07
C ASP A 587 7.32 -2.38 -9.25
N CYS A 588 6.30 -1.59 -9.54
CA CYS A 588 6.28 -0.63 -10.64
C CYS A 588 6.95 0.71 -10.28
N ASN A 589 7.21 0.98 -9.02
CA ASN A 589 7.82 2.22 -8.55
C ASN A 589 9.35 2.23 -8.74
N ASN A 590 9.97 1.05 -8.80
CA ASN A 590 11.41 0.88 -8.93
C ASN A 590 11.76 0.21 -10.25
N ASP A 591 12.27 0.99 -11.21
CA ASP A 591 12.64 0.48 -12.53
C ASP A 591 13.93 -0.36 -12.49
N GLY A 592 13.76 -1.66 -12.43
CA GLY A 592 14.84 -2.65 -12.45
C GLY A 592 15.05 -3.35 -13.79
N ARG A 593 14.49 -2.88 -14.90
CA ARG A 593 14.56 -3.53 -16.24
C ARG A 593 15.97 -3.93 -16.65
N GLN A 594 16.97 -3.10 -16.36
CA GLN A 594 18.37 -3.41 -16.68
C GLN A 594 18.96 -4.55 -15.85
N HIS A 595 18.21 -5.06 -14.86
CA HIS A 595 18.69 -6.06 -13.91
C HIS A 595 18.00 -7.41 -14.07
N PHE A 596 17.01 -7.56 -14.94
CA PHE A 596 16.40 -8.86 -15.17
C PHE A 596 16.23 -9.18 -16.66
N MET A 597 16.09 -10.44 -16.94
CA MET A 597 15.84 -10.98 -18.27
C MET A 597 14.83 -12.10 -18.21
N TYR A 598 14.11 -12.30 -19.28
CA TYR A 598 13.20 -13.41 -19.43
C TYR A 598 13.45 -14.19 -20.73
N LYS A 599 12.96 -15.42 -20.79
CA LYS A 599 12.94 -16.20 -22.04
C LYS A 599 11.65 -17.01 -22.14
N THR A 600 11.27 -17.31 -23.37
CA THR A 600 10.14 -18.17 -23.73
C THR A 600 10.57 -19.32 -24.63
N THR A 601 11.84 -19.28 -25.04
CA THR A 601 12.56 -20.25 -25.86
C THR A 601 14.00 -20.27 -25.36
N ASN A 602 14.93 -20.75 -26.17
CA ASN A 602 16.36 -20.79 -25.86
C ASN A 602 17.08 -19.43 -25.78
N THR A 603 16.36 -18.32 -26.06
CA THR A 603 17.00 -16.99 -26.14
C THR A 603 16.50 -16.08 -25.02
N TRP A 604 17.44 -15.51 -24.27
CA TRP A 604 17.15 -14.45 -23.29
C TRP A 604 16.78 -13.14 -23.97
N LYS A 605 15.74 -12.49 -23.46
CA LYS A 605 15.21 -11.19 -23.91
C LYS A 605 15.32 -10.18 -22.79
N GLU A 606 15.52 -8.93 -23.16
CA GLU A 606 15.41 -7.78 -22.26
C GLU A 606 13.92 -7.48 -22.02
N PRO A 607 13.52 -7.09 -20.79
CA PRO A 607 12.14 -6.75 -20.49
C PRO A 607 11.76 -5.42 -21.13
N PHE A 608 10.50 -5.32 -21.50
CA PHE A 608 9.89 -4.09 -21.99
C PHE A 608 9.17 -3.34 -20.85
N LEU A 609 8.50 -4.09 -19.96
CA LEU A 609 7.71 -3.54 -18.86
C LEU A 609 8.62 -2.90 -17.81
N LYS A 610 8.28 -1.66 -17.41
CA LYS A 610 9.00 -0.91 -16.40
C LYS A 610 8.63 -1.40 -15.00
N GLY A 611 9.61 -1.73 -14.20
CA GLY A 611 9.44 -2.24 -12.85
C GLY A 611 10.46 -3.32 -12.49
N THR A 612 10.20 -4.02 -11.38
CA THR A 612 11.11 -4.99 -10.78
C THR A 612 10.36 -6.24 -10.29
N PRO A 613 10.72 -7.44 -10.75
CA PRO A 613 10.20 -8.69 -10.15
C PRO A 613 10.66 -8.85 -8.71
N MET A 614 9.75 -9.21 -7.82
CA MET A 614 10.00 -9.36 -6.39
C MET A 614 10.73 -10.67 -6.07
N ILE A 615 12.03 -10.70 -6.38
CA ILE A 615 12.96 -11.83 -6.17
C ILE A 615 14.20 -11.32 -5.42
N ARG A 616 14.51 -11.93 -4.27
CA ARG A 616 15.54 -11.46 -3.34
C ARG A 616 16.48 -12.61 -2.94
N PRO A 617 17.76 -12.63 -3.34
CA PRO A 617 18.73 -13.61 -2.87
C PRO A 617 19.15 -13.34 -1.43
N VAL A 618 19.21 -14.39 -0.62
CA VAL A 618 19.66 -14.38 0.78
C VAL A 618 21.11 -14.83 0.84
N ILE A 619 21.98 -13.93 1.32
CA ILE A 619 23.45 -14.07 1.29
C ILE A 619 24.01 -14.10 2.71
N GLY A 620 25.10 -14.86 2.91
CA GLY A 620 25.85 -14.86 4.16
C GLY A 620 25.29 -15.76 5.24
N LYS A 621 25.42 -15.37 6.50
CA LYS A 621 24.85 -16.14 7.61
C LYS A 621 23.32 -16.12 7.54
N TYR A 622 22.74 -17.30 7.79
CA TYR A 622 21.31 -17.39 7.97
C TYR A 622 20.91 -16.77 9.31
N PHE A 623 20.07 -15.77 9.26
CA PHE A 623 19.15 -15.45 10.34
C PHE A 623 17.76 -15.44 9.74
N ALA A 624 16.82 -16.03 10.46
CA ALA A 624 15.44 -16.01 10.02
C ALA A 624 15.04 -14.55 9.78
N PRO A 625 14.57 -14.19 8.56
CA PRO A 625 14.20 -12.81 8.25
C PRO A 625 13.18 -12.24 9.22
N ASP A 626 12.39 -13.10 9.83
CA ASP A 626 11.26 -12.79 10.70
C ASP A 626 11.61 -12.56 12.15
N ASN A 627 12.84 -12.85 12.56
CA ASN A 627 13.36 -12.43 13.87
C ASN A 627 13.76 -10.94 13.90
N VAL A 628 13.66 -10.22 12.77
CA VAL A 628 13.90 -8.76 12.69
C VAL A 628 12.60 -8.00 12.42
N ALA A 629 11.59 -8.65 11.85
CA ALA A 629 10.25 -8.14 11.76
C ALA A 629 9.53 -8.59 13.02
N ILE A 630 9.39 -7.68 14.01
CA ILE A 630 8.50 -7.94 15.12
C ILE A 630 8.72 -9.39 15.57
N ALA A 631 9.70 -9.64 16.45
CA ALA A 631 9.51 -10.78 17.32
C ALA A 631 8.01 -10.80 17.57
N LYS A 632 7.30 -11.90 17.31
CA LYS A 632 5.98 -12.13 17.89
C LYS A 632 6.21 -12.01 19.37
N TYR A 633 6.32 -10.77 19.84
CA TYR A 633 6.17 -10.50 21.23
C TYR A 633 4.73 -10.92 21.46
N GLU A 634 4.57 -12.10 22.04
CA GLU A 634 3.30 -12.39 22.68
C GLU A 634 2.98 -11.11 23.42
N LYS A 635 1.91 -10.45 23.00
CA LYS A 635 1.52 -9.17 23.56
C LYS A 635 1.47 -9.38 25.04
N ILE A 636 2.46 -8.88 25.77
CA ILE A 636 2.48 -9.03 27.23
C ILE A 636 1.30 -8.24 27.71
N ASN A 637 0.22 -8.94 28.03
CA ASN A 637 -0.88 -8.34 28.74
C ASN A 637 -0.41 -8.13 30.17
N PHE A 638 -0.45 -6.89 30.61
CA PHE A 638 -0.14 -6.55 31.99
C PHE A 638 -1.17 -5.57 32.52
N THR A 639 -1.37 -5.62 33.80
CA THR A 639 -2.22 -4.69 34.54
C THR A 639 -1.40 -3.92 35.54
N LEU A 640 -1.82 -2.66 35.79
CA LEU A 640 -1.27 -1.77 36.80
C LEU A 640 -2.31 -1.49 37.85
N TYR A 641 -2.06 -1.91 39.10
CA TYR A 641 -3.00 -1.70 40.19
C TYR A 641 -2.34 -1.43 41.55
N PRO A 642 -2.92 -0.57 42.37
CA PRO A 642 -4.00 0.35 42.03
C PRO A 642 -3.50 1.45 41.09
N ASN A 643 -4.35 1.85 40.17
CA ASN A 643 -4.09 3.01 39.30
C ASN A 643 -5.41 3.77 39.10
N PRO A 644 -5.64 4.94 39.78
CA PRO A 644 -4.67 5.79 40.49
C PRO A 644 -4.08 5.17 41.76
N THR A 645 -2.90 5.68 42.14
CA THR A 645 -2.14 5.23 43.34
C THR A 645 -1.59 6.39 44.16
N THR A 646 -1.31 6.15 45.45
CA THR A 646 -0.65 7.15 46.32
C THR A 646 0.86 6.88 46.47
N ASN A 647 1.27 5.63 46.69
CA ASN A 647 2.66 5.32 47.03
C ASN A 647 3.32 4.26 46.15
N PHE A 648 2.58 3.28 45.65
CA PHE A 648 3.13 2.21 44.81
C PHE A 648 2.09 1.68 43.82
N VAL A 649 2.55 1.14 42.73
CA VAL A 649 1.74 0.39 41.77
C VAL A 649 2.35 -1.00 41.59
N ASN A 650 1.50 -2.03 41.53
CA ASN A 650 1.93 -3.36 41.15
C ASN A 650 1.73 -3.50 39.64
N LEU A 651 2.77 -3.98 38.97
CA LEU A 651 2.73 -4.42 37.58
C LEU A 651 2.57 -5.92 37.58
N ARG A 652 1.45 -6.41 37.09
CA ARG A 652 1.15 -7.84 36.97
C ARG A 652 1.12 -8.25 35.51
N VAL A 653 1.95 -9.24 35.17
CA VAL A 653 1.97 -9.89 33.86
C VAL A 653 0.92 -11.01 33.84
N GLU A 654 0.05 -11.02 32.81
CA GLU A 654 -1.11 -11.92 32.73
C GLU A 654 -0.89 -13.19 31.89
N ASN A 655 0.34 -13.45 31.45
CA ASN A 655 0.66 -14.62 30.61
C ASN A 655 1.22 -15.78 31.45
N ASP A 656 0.50 -16.91 31.51
CA ASP A 656 0.81 -18.08 32.36
C ASP A 656 2.12 -18.83 32.02
N ASN A 657 2.69 -18.66 30.83
CA ASN A 657 3.91 -19.35 30.37
C ASN A 657 5.05 -18.40 29.97
N PHE A 658 5.11 -17.24 30.59
CA PHE A 658 5.99 -16.18 30.17
C PHE A 658 7.41 -16.30 30.78
N SER A 659 8.44 -16.15 29.95
CA SER A 659 9.82 -16.09 30.41
C SER A 659 10.22 -14.66 30.74
N PHE A 660 10.57 -14.39 32.00
CA PHE A 660 11.05 -13.06 32.47
C PHE A 660 12.51 -12.78 32.10
N SER A 661 13.13 -13.56 31.21
CA SER A 661 14.50 -13.32 30.77
C SER A 661 14.55 -11.99 29.99
N ASP A 662 15.34 -11.04 30.50
CA ASP A 662 15.68 -9.77 29.88
C ASP A 662 14.57 -8.74 29.72
N ILE A 663 13.50 -8.81 30.55
CA ILE A 663 12.48 -7.77 30.58
C ILE A 663 12.84 -6.73 31.65
N ASN A 664 12.76 -5.48 31.21
CA ASN A 664 12.93 -4.33 32.06
C ASN A 664 11.71 -3.41 31.98
N TYR A 665 11.40 -2.74 33.07
CA TYR A 665 10.52 -1.58 33.00
C TYR A 665 11.34 -0.29 33.08
N ARG A 666 10.86 0.75 32.40
CA ARG A 666 11.39 2.10 32.42
C ARG A 666 10.26 3.04 32.82
N LEU A 667 10.50 3.87 33.84
CA LEU A 667 9.53 4.84 34.35
C LEU A 667 9.94 6.25 33.89
N PHE A 668 9.01 6.99 33.32
CA PHE A 668 9.22 8.35 32.82
C PHE A 668 8.24 9.34 33.45
N ASP A 669 8.65 10.60 33.55
CA ASP A 669 7.74 11.70 33.83
C ASP A 669 6.99 12.17 32.58
N VAL A 670 6.11 13.18 32.71
CA VAL A 670 5.33 13.74 31.60
C VAL A 670 6.16 14.44 30.51
N PHE A 671 7.42 14.78 30.82
CA PHE A 671 8.35 15.40 29.89
C PHE A 671 9.27 14.37 29.20
N GLY A 672 9.01 13.07 29.42
CA GLY A 672 9.83 12.00 28.84
C GLY A 672 11.17 11.77 29.54
N LYS A 673 11.41 12.40 30.69
CA LYS A 673 12.62 12.18 31.47
C LYS A 673 12.57 10.82 32.16
N LEU A 674 13.58 9.99 31.93
CA LEU A 674 13.73 8.70 32.59
C LEU A 674 13.96 8.89 34.09
N ILE A 675 13.10 8.30 34.92
CA ILE A 675 13.15 8.33 36.38
C ILE A 675 13.85 7.07 36.92
N LYS A 676 13.46 5.89 36.37
CA LYS A 676 13.91 4.60 36.89
C LYS A 676 13.92 3.53 35.78
N THR A 677 14.86 2.61 35.87
CA THR A 677 14.90 1.38 35.06
C THR A 677 15.21 0.22 35.97
N GLU A 678 14.41 -0.83 35.95
CA GLU A 678 14.64 -2.06 36.70
C GLU A 678 14.15 -3.29 35.93
N LYS A 679 14.72 -4.44 36.25
CA LYS A 679 14.36 -5.73 35.68
C LYS A 679 13.07 -6.26 36.32
N ILE A 680 12.18 -6.82 35.50
CA ILE A 680 11.01 -7.57 35.97
C ILE A 680 11.46 -9.00 36.21
N ALA A 681 11.35 -9.43 37.45
CA ALA A 681 11.80 -10.77 37.85
C ALA A 681 10.66 -11.72 38.23
N ASP A 682 9.43 -11.21 38.39
CA ASP A 682 8.27 -11.97 38.87
C ASP A 682 6.97 -11.48 38.20
N ILE A 683 5.94 -12.31 38.23
CA ILE A 683 4.60 -12.04 37.70
C ILE A 683 4.00 -10.77 38.31
N ASP A 684 4.23 -10.51 39.59
CA ASP A 684 3.82 -9.30 40.29
C ASP A 684 5.05 -8.48 40.73
N THR A 685 5.31 -7.39 40.06
CA THR A 685 6.42 -6.49 40.38
C THR A 685 5.90 -5.20 40.99
N LYS A 686 6.31 -4.93 42.25
CA LYS A 686 5.94 -3.72 42.97
C LYS A 686 6.85 -2.56 42.61
N ILE A 687 6.27 -1.46 42.14
CA ILE A 687 6.97 -0.24 41.76
C ILE A 687 6.68 0.84 42.78
N ASP A 688 7.72 1.29 43.49
CA ASP A 688 7.62 2.35 44.49
C ASP A 688 7.64 3.72 43.80
N LEU A 689 6.58 4.48 44.02
CA LEU A 689 6.38 5.85 43.55
C LEU A 689 6.38 6.86 44.72
N SER A 690 6.57 6.41 45.96
CA SER A 690 6.49 7.27 47.14
C SER A 690 7.40 8.51 47.08
N PRO A 691 8.64 8.47 46.52
CA PRO A 691 9.49 9.64 46.43
C PRO A 691 9.11 10.62 45.31
N LEU A 692 8.14 10.29 44.45
CA LEU A 692 7.74 11.10 43.31
C LEU A 692 6.58 12.04 43.66
N PRO A 693 6.46 13.24 43.06
CA PRO A 693 5.32 14.13 43.26
C PRO A 693 4.03 13.52 42.70
N ALA A 694 2.85 14.03 43.14
CA ALA A 694 1.58 13.72 42.49
C ALA A 694 1.58 14.16 41.03
N GLY A 695 1.06 13.33 40.11
CA GLY A 695 1.09 13.60 38.68
C GLY A 695 0.95 12.37 37.81
N PHE A 696 1.16 12.56 36.50
CA PHE A 696 1.16 11.49 35.51
C PHE A 696 2.56 10.97 35.27
N TYR A 697 2.66 9.65 35.15
CA TYR A 697 3.89 8.93 34.81
C TYR A 697 3.61 7.92 33.73
N PHE A 698 4.64 7.56 32.96
CA PHE A 698 4.56 6.53 31.94
C PHE A 698 5.51 5.40 32.27
N ILE A 699 5.00 4.18 32.27
CA ILE A 699 5.81 2.99 32.37
C ILE A 699 5.91 2.31 31.03
N GLN A 700 7.11 1.95 30.64
CA GLN A 700 7.42 1.31 29.39
C GLN A 700 8.08 -0.03 29.69
N LEU A 701 7.56 -1.11 29.16
CA LEU A 701 8.18 -2.42 29.21
C LEU A 701 9.05 -2.62 27.99
N SER A 702 10.25 -3.15 28.20
CA SER A 702 11.19 -3.47 27.13
C SER A 702 11.83 -4.83 27.36
N GLN A 703 12.08 -5.58 26.27
CA GLN A 703 12.85 -6.82 26.25
C GLN A 703 13.99 -6.65 25.25
N SER A 704 15.20 -7.02 25.62
CA SER A 704 16.39 -6.87 24.77
C SER A 704 16.52 -5.47 24.13
N GLN A 705 16.19 -4.44 24.89
CA GLN A 705 16.17 -3.00 24.52
C GLN A 705 15.03 -2.57 23.57
N GLN A 706 14.14 -3.44 23.17
CA GLN A 706 12.95 -3.07 22.38
C GLN A 706 11.75 -2.82 23.28
N ILE A 707 10.96 -1.79 22.94
CA ILE A 707 9.75 -1.42 23.66
C ILE A 707 8.64 -2.40 23.28
N ILE A 708 8.09 -3.09 24.31
CA ILE A 708 6.97 -4.02 24.10
C ILE A 708 5.65 -3.28 24.24
N THR A 709 5.52 -2.44 25.25
CA THR A 709 4.28 -1.73 25.55
C THR A 709 4.52 -0.55 26.48
N THR A 710 3.58 0.38 26.50
CA THR A 710 3.61 1.57 27.38
C THR A 710 2.26 1.76 28.05
N ALA A 711 2.24 2.10 29.34
CA ALA A 711 1.02 2.41 30.08
C ALA A 711 1.19 3.66 30.95
N LYS A 712 0.06 4.28 31.29
CA LYS A 712 -0.02 5.48 32.12
C LYS A 712 -0.26 5.12 33.58
N ILE A 713 0.45 5.78 34.48
CA ILE A 713 0.25 5.74 35.94
C ILE A 713 -0.24 7.11 36.39
N ILE A 714 -1.25 7.11 37.26
CA ILE A 714 -1.78 8.31 37.91
C ILE A 714 -1.40 8.24 39.39
N LYS A 715 -0.50 9.13 39.81
CA LYS A 715 -0.15 9.29 41.22
C LYS A 715 -0.93 10.45 41.83
N GLN A 716 -1.66 10.16 42.93
CA GLN A 716 -2.41 11.13 43.73
C GLN A 716 -1.60 11.64 44.92
#